data_07c0533f50e04855bc283435373a7eb7
#
_entry.id   07c0533f50e04855bc283435373a7eb7
#
_cell.length_a   1.000
_cell.length_b   1.000
_cell.length_c   1.000
_cell.angle_alpha   90.00
_cell.angle_beta   90.00
_cell.angle_gamma   90.00
#
_symmetry.space_group_name_H-M   'P 1'
#
loop_
_entity.id
_entity.type
_entity.pdbx_description
1 polymer ?
#
loop_
_entity_poly.entity_id
_entity_poly.type
_entity_poly.pdbx_seq_one_letter_code
_entity_poly.pdbx_strand_id
1 'polypeptide(L)'
;MKEIFKTFLSLTILIVISTLIYLAWIINKGEFTSQYLEKFINDRFKSEKFYTSIQNPIIKFDKRKKKIIVEGKNFNIFSIEKKKILEFKNLKVHINFLPLITQRKLVTNKIEMIEGKIDLPTVFGKTLKINSIQLEGNLNLDDNEIIIDNFLTSIEEDLYEGSAKLNLIDFLAEGFLTKVSRKKVFYNLDLDSENMKFLVNENEFNIEGNATLGGVDIVLKGKKNYKDKNKFISKYNVSGKIDENVIEKLFNLKVTPYIKGSIEFNASYLIFQGNKETIKTSNKLKETELNIPALGVTKYKGTVATVDIDFNFSNKKLKEIKIINYKQGNNEINGLVKLSKEFEPFKSLELNLMKDTKKISIKVLRNKDLNNLDLKGDYFDFSKILKETFFEEKKEDSFLIQLQPLKINLQANEILVAEEKSIYKVDAILKYENKIFKDVKLNAKLNNEKIFDLRIKSKENSRELIITSDDAGLFLKTFNINKSGKEGEFILHGNYDDTEESHPLNASVTIRDMRLIKAPTLAKILNLASIGIVSALSGEGILINKLKSEFVLNEGVLDLNKYEAYGPDIGFSNQGKIYLRKDEIDLEGAIIPMVTLNKIIGAIPVLGKILTNERKGIWSFAYTVTGNLDEPEVKVNPIKTITPGFIQKFFSIFKTEKQEKKN
;
A
#
# COMPACT_ATOMS: atom_id res chain seq x y z
N MET A 1 75.72 29.57 -66.68
CA MET A 1 74.65 29.85 -65.67
C MET A 1 73.27 30.08 -66.30
N LYS A 2 73.09 30.90 -67.34
CA LYS A 2 71.78 31.16 -67.97
C LYS A 2 71.08 29.89 -68.48
N GLU A 3 71.78 28.97 -69.10
CA GLU A 3 71.20 27.70 -69.61
C GLU A 3 70.76 26.72 -68.48
N ILE A 4 71.61 26.62 -67.45
CA ILE A 4 71.26 25.79 -66.24
C ILE A 4 70.01 26.32 -65.51
N PHE A 5 69.93 27.66 -65.44
CA PHE A 5 68.73 28.29 -64.77
C PHE A 5 67.46 28.10 -65.64
N LYS A 6 67.54 28.18 -66.96
CA LYS A 6 66.45 27.93 -67.87
C LYS A 6 65.96 26.46 -67.75
N THR A 7 66.90 25.50 -67.71
CA THR A 7 66.58 24.08 -67.58
C THR A 7 65.98 23.79 -66.22
N PHE A 8 66.51 24.38 -65.17
CA PHE A 8 65.92 24.26 -63.82
C PHE A 8 64.52 24.87 -63.73
N LEU A 9 64.32 26.07 -64.31
CA LEU A 9 63.00 26.71 -64.34
C LEU A 9 61.99 25.90 -65.19
N SER A 10 62.41 25.39 -66.35
CA SER A 10 61.55 24.58 -67.18
C SER A 10 61.20 23.24 -66.51
N LEU A 11 62.14 22.63 -65.77
CA LEU A 11 61.86 21.39 -65.00
C LEU A 11 60.91 21.69 -63.85
N THR A 12 61.06 22.79 -63.14
CA THR A 12 60.15 23.20 -62.06
C THR A 12 58.75 23.49 -62.59
N ILE A 13 58.64 24.20 -63.72
CA ILE A 13 57.36 24.39 -64.41
C ILE A 13 56.75 23.11 -64.85
N LEU A 14 57.49 22.12 -65.37
CA LEU A 14 57.02 20.82 -65.79
C LEU A 14 56.52 20.03 -64.58
N ILE A 15 57.19 20.04 -63.43
CA ILE A 15 56.80 19.44 -62.21
C ILE A 15 55.50 20.05 -61.69
N VAL A 16 55.37 21.36 -61.72
CA VAL A 16 54.17 22.09 -61.31
C VAL A 16 52.99 21.73 -62.22
N ILE A 17 53.20 21.71 -63.55
CA ILE A 17 52.17 21.37 -64.53
C ILE A 17 51.78 19.92 -64.39
N SER A 18 52.69 18.98 -64.21
CA SER A 18 52.40 17.58 -64.01
C SER A 18 51.65 17.29 -62.70
N THR A 19 52.03 18.07 -61.67
CA THR A 19 51.30 18.02 -60.38
C THR A 19 49.86 18.54 -60.48
N LEU A 20 49.67 19.62 -61.24
CA LEU A 20 48.35 20.20 -61.51
C LEU A 20 47.50 19.25 -62.40
N ILE A 21 48.10 18.60 -63.40
CA ILE A 21 47.44 17.63 -64.25
C ILE A 21 47.06 16.39 -63.39
N TYR A 22 47.94 15.95 -62.52
CA TYR A 22 47.69 14.84 -61.64
C TYR A 22 46.57 15.17 -60.63
N LEU A 23 46.58 16.37 -60.04
CA LEU A 23 45.49 16.84 -59.20
C LEU A 23 44.18 16.98 -59.96
N ALA A 24 44.21 17.50 -61.21
CA ALA A 24 43.01 17.59 -62.04
C ALA A 24 42.48 16.21 -62.41
N TRP A 25 43.36 15.22 -62.61
CA TRP A 25 43.01 13.84 -62.89
C TRP A 25 42.35 13.16 -61.65
N ILE A 26 42.93 13.36 -60.43
CA ILE A 26 42.33 12.88 -59.17
C ILE A 26 40.94 13.49 -58.96
N ILE A 27 40.81 14.80 -59.15
CA ILE A 27 39.54 15.52 -59.04
C ILE A 27 38.54 15.01 -60.07
N ASN A 28 39.01 14.66 -61.26
CA ASN A 28 38.15 14.13 -62.32
C ASN A 28 37.73 12.65 -62.05
N LYS A 29 38.64 11.85 -61.50
CA LYS A 29 38.35 10.44 -61.09
C LYS A 29 37.34 10.40 -59.94
N GLY A 30 37.27 11.43 -59.12
CA GLY A 30 36.30 11.57 -58.05
C GLY A 30 36.69 10.90 -56.74
N GLU A 31 37.68 10.02 -56.72
CA GLU A 31 38.16 9.34 -55.51
C GLU A 31 39.66 9.06 -55.54
N PHE A 32 40.28 9.08 -54.38
CA PHE A 32 41.70 8.82 -54.17
C PHE A 32 41.94 8.03 -52.89
N THR A 33 42.79 6.98 -52.97
CA THR A 33 43.24 6.19 -51.84
C THR A 33 44.77 6.14 -51.81
N SER A 34 45.37 6.21 -50.61
CA SER A 34 46.80 6.08 -50.46
C SER A 34 47.18 5.64 -49.06
N GLN A 35 48.18 4.79 -48.93
CA GLN A 35 48.76 4.40 -47.64
C GLN A 35 49.42 5.60 -46.93
N TYR A 36 49.93 6.58 -47.67
CA TYR A 36 50.44 7.83 -47.08
C TYR A 36 49.34 8.64 -46.43
N LEU A 37 48.12 8.59 -46.95
CA LEU A 37 46.96 9.27 -46.35
C LEU A 37 46.57 8.65 -45.01
N GLU A 38 46.59 7.31 -44.95
CA GLU A 38 46.35 6.62 -43.69
C GLU A 38 47.36 6.98 -42.63
N LYS A 39 48.65 6.98 -42.95
CA LYS A 39 49.71 7.39 -42.02
C LYS A 39 49.55 8.87 -41.62
N PHE A 40 49.31 9.76 -42.58
CA PHE A 40 49.11 11.18 -42.30
C PHE A 40 47.94 11.48 -41.36
N ILE A 41 46.82 10.84 -41.59
CA ILE A 41 45.62 10.98 -40.70
C ILE A 41 45.94 10.47 -39.30
N ASN A 42 46.50 9.27 -39.20
CA ASN A 42 46.82 8.64 -37.91
C ASN A 42 47.86 9.45 -37.10
N ASP A 43 48.88 9.99 -37.78
CA ASP A 43 49.91 10.83 -37.13
C ASP A 43 49.36 12.21 -36.71
N ARG A 44 48.47 12.84 -37.51
CA ARG A 44 47.86 14.14 -37.21
C ARG A 44 46.95 14.15 -36.00
N PHE A 45 46.21 13.05 -35.78
CA PHE A 45 45.26 12.90 -34.65
C PHE A 45 45.85 12.13 -33.46
N LYS A 46 47.16 12.16 -33.27
CA LYS A 46 47.87 11.63 -32.12
C LYS A 46 48.07 12.73 -31.09
N SER A 47 47.65 12.48 -29.82
CA SER A 47 47.89 13.35 -28.68
C SER A 47 48.68 12.64 -27.57
N GLU A 48 49.07 13.37 -26.53
CA GLU A 48 49.74 12.80 -25.34
C GLU A 48 48.87 11.80 -24.58
N LYS A 49 47.55 11.81 -24.77
CA LYS A 49 46.57 10.97 -24.02
C LYS A 49 45.94 9.88 -24.86
N PHE A 50 45.88 10.04 -26.17
CA PHE A 50 45.24 9.08 -27.08
C PHE A 50 45.83 9.12 -28.50
N TYR A 51 45.61 8.07 -29.27
CA TYR A 51 45.91 8.01 -30.68
C TYR A 51 44.74 7.38 -31.46
N THR A 52 44.69 7.76 -32.74
CA THR A 52 43.64 7.26 -33.66
C THR A 52 44.20 6.22 -34.64
N SER A 53 43.34 5.40 -35.14
CA SER A 53 43.59 4.46 -36.24
C SER A 53 42.41 4.44 -37.19
N ILE A 54 42.65 4.65 -38.48
CA ILE A 54 41.68 4.54 -39.55
C ILE A 54 42.25 3.62 -40.63
N GLN A 55 41.45 2.78 -41.21
CA GLN A 55 41.88 1.87 -42.29
C GLN A 55 41.29 2.27 -43.64
N ASN A 56 42.09 2.11 -44.70
CA ASN A 56 41.69 2.36 -46.07
C ASN A 56 40.96 3.68 -46.31
N PRO A 57 41.51 4.84 -45.89
CA PRO A 57 40.84 6.09 -46.09
C PRO A 57 40.76 6.42 -47.60
N ILE A 58 39.56 6.85 -48.03
CA ILE A 58 39.26 7.24 -49.41
C ILE A 58 38.91 8.74 -49.40
N ILE A 59 39.59 9.52 -50.20
CA ILE A 59 39.20 10.88 -50.45
C ILE A 59 38.32 10.92 -51.70
N LYS A 60 37.12 11.50 -51.53
CA LYS A 60 36.17 11.77 -52.62
C LYS A 60 35.99 13.25 -52.80
N PHE A 61 35.87 13.73 -54.00
CA PHE A 61 35.58 15.11 -54.33
C PHE A 61 34.15 15.28 -54.84
N ASP A 62 33.31 15.94 -54.09
CA ASP A 62 31.97 16.31 -54.52
C ASP A 62 32.04 17.63 -55.33
N LYS A 63 32.01 17.49 -56.67
CA LYS A 63 32.11 18.63 -57.61
C LYS A 63 30.95 19.61 -57.47
N ARG A 64 29.74 19.14 -57.11
CA ARG A 64 28.54 19.98 -57.00
C ARG A 64 28.60 20.84 -55.75
N LYS A 65 28.99 20.26 -54.64
CA LYS A 65 29.08 20.96 -53.34
C LYS A 65 30.43 21.59 -53.04
N LYS A 66 31.45 21.42 -53.92
CA LYS A 66 32.85 21.88 -53.72
C LYS A 66 33.40 21.40 -52.38
N LYS A 67 33.15 20.17 -51.98
CA LYS A 67 33.58 19.57 -50.72
C LYS A 67 34.44 18.34 -50.93
N ILE A 68 35.41 18.16 -50.03
CA ILE A 68 36.21 16.94 -49.95
C ILE A 68 35.53 16.05 -48.90
N ILE A 69 35.33 14.79 -49.21
CA ILE A 69 34.77 13.80 -48.30
C ILE A 69 35.86 12.78 -48.05
N VAL A 70 36.24 12.60 -46.78
CA VAL A 70 37.14 11.53 -46.34
C VAL A 70 36.29 10.42 -45.73
N GLU A 71 36.30 9.26 -46.38
CA GLU A 71 35.63 8.06 -45.87
C GLU A 71 36.69 7.07 -45.41
N GLY A 72 36.50 6.42 -44.27
CA GLY A 72 37.39 5.41 -43.75
C GLY A 72 36.65 4.33 -43.02
N LYS A 73 37.25 3.13 -43.00
CA LYS A 73 36.75 1.99 -42.28
C LYS A 73 37.51 1.76 -40.99
N ASN A 74 36.86 1.11 -40.01
CA ASN A 74 37.48 0.73 -38.73
C ASN A 74 38.18 1.88 -38.04
N PHE A 75 37.47 2.99 -37.86
CA PHE A 75 37.97 4.13 -37.09
C PHE A 75 38.01 3.78 -35.61
N ASN A 76 39.18 3.87 -35.01
CA ASN A 76 39.38 3.58 -33.59
C ASN A 76 40.12 4.70 -32.87
N ILE A 77 39.78 4.90 -31.60
CA ILE A 77 40.55 5.76 -30.68
C ILE A 77 41.04 4.86 -29.54
N PHE A 78 42.33 4.92 -29.27
CA PHE A 78 43.00 4.19 -28.21
C PHE A 78 43.59 5.13 -27.15
N SER A 79 43.57 4.71 -25.87
CA SER A 79 44.42 5.36 -24.85
C SER A 79 45.89 5.06 -25.07
N ILE A 80 46.78 5.81 -24.37
CA ILE A 80 48.22 5.53 -24.41
C ILE A 80 48.54 4.10 -23.97
N GLU A 81 47.76 3.56 -23.05
CA GLU A 81 47.84 2.17 -22.57
C GLU A 81 47.36 1.12 -23.60
N LYS A 82 47.16 1.55 -24.85
CA LYS A 82 46.63 0.73 -25.97
C LYS A 82 45.23 0.15 -25.75
N LYS A 83 44.50 0.69 -24.79
CA LYS A 83 43.10 0.28 -24.58
C LYS A 83 42.22 1.01 -25.61
N LYS A 84 41.36 0.24 -26.33
CA LYS A 84 40.41 0.80 -27.29
C LYS A 84 39.30 1.50 -26.51
N ILE A 85 39.14 2.82 -26.75
CA ILE A 85 38.13 3.65 -26.08
C ILE A 85 36.89 3.77 -26.97
N LEU A 86 37.11 3.92 -28.28
CA LEU A 86 36.06 4.15 -29.26
C LEU A 86 36.36 3.38 -30.52
N GLU A 87 35.33 2.79 -31.11
CA GLU A 87 35.40 2.04 -32.37
C GLU A 87 34.19 2.40 -33.23
N PHE A 88 34.38 2.68 -34.50
CA PHE A 88 33.34 2.80 -35.53
C PHE A 88 33.70 2.04 -36.75
N LYS A 89 32.74 1.34 -37.37
CA LYS A 89 32.98 0.65 -38.63
C LYS A 89 33.20 1.59 -39.80
N ASN A 90 32.46 2.71 -39.82
CA ASN A 90 32.54 3.69 -40.89
C ASN A 90 32.64 5.10 -40.29
N LEU A 91 33.58 5.87 -40.84
CA LEU A 91 33.74 7.29 -40.55
C LEU A 91 33.65 8.05 -41.89
N LYS A 92 32.91 9.19 -41.90
CA LYS A 92 32.80 10.07 -43.02
C LYS A 92 32.93 11.52 -42.56
N VAL A 93 33.95 12.21 -43.11
CA VAL A 93 34.27 13.60 -42.73
C VAL A 93 34.14 14.47 -43.95
N HIS A 94 33.36 15.52 -43.86
CA HIS A 94 33.17 16.49 -44.93
C HIS A 94 34.06 17.72 -44.67
N ILE A 95 35.03 17.98 -45.55
CA ILE A 95 36.01 19.02 -45.42
C ILE A 95 35.73 20.12 -46.46
N ASN A 96 35.77 21.36 -46.04
CA ASN A 96 35.63 22.49 -46.92
C ASN A 96 36.92 22.69 -47.76
N PHE A 97 36.78 22.64 -49.08
CA PHE A 97 37.90 22.71 -50.00
C PHE A 97 38.60 24.09 -50.02
N LEU A 98 37.83 25.17 -49.95
CA LEU A 98 38.35 26.54 -50.06
C LEU A 98 39.30 26.92 -48.92
N PRO A 99 38.94 26.75 -47.63
CA PRO A 99 39.84 27.03 -46.50
C PRO A 99 41.13 26.16 -46.52
N LEU A 100 41.00 24.92 -46.99
CA LEU A 100 42.14 24.03 -47.08
C LEU A 100 43.22 24.58 -48.06
N ILE A 101 42.81 25.15 -49.20
CA ILE A 101 43.74 25.71 -50.20
C ILE A 101 44.19 27.11 -49.85
N THR A 102 43.28 28.00 -49.46
CA THR A 102 43.58 29.43 -49.28
C THR A 102 44.23 29.70 -47.94
N GLN A 103 43.89 28.99 -46.90
CA GLN A 103 44.30 29.26 -45.52
C GLN A 103 45.11 28.09 -44.90
N ARG A 104 45.27 26.98 -45.61
CA ARG A 104 45.87 25.73 -45.12
C ARG A 104 45.20 25.20 -43.81
N LYS A 105 43.92 25.55 -43.61
CA LYS A 105 43.12 25.13 -42.45
C LYS A 105 42.20 23.99 -42.83
N LEU A 106 42.13 23.00 -41.95
CA LEU A 106 41.25 21.82 -42.11
C LEU A 106 39.91 22.17 -41.43
N VAL A 107 39.01 22.77 -42.21
CA VAL A 107 37.67 23.14 -41.70
C VAL A 107 36.68 22.03 -42.06
N THR A 108 36.17 21.39 -41.02
CA THR A 108 35.17 20.30 -41.12
C THR A 108 33.82 20.84 -40.70
N ASN A 109 32.82 20.64 -41.53
CA ASN A 109 31.45 21.09 -41.24
C ASN A 109 30.45 19.97 -41.02
N LYS A 110 30.84 18.72 -41.29
CA LYS A 110 30.00 17.54 -41.06
C LYS A 110 30.84 16.29 -40.82
N ILE A 111 30.50 15.54 -39.77
CA ILE A 111 31.08 14.24 -39.46
C ILE A 111 29.94 13.25 -39.28
N GLU A 112 30.07 12.06 -39.90
CA GLU A 112 29.15 10.96 -39.78
C GLU A 112 29.93 9.70 -39.35
N MET A 113 29.47 9.03 -38.31
CA MET A 113 30.03 7.80 -37.78
C MET A 113 28.93 6.78 -37.61
N ILE A 114 29.14 5.56 -38.10
CA ILE A 114 28.11 4.52 -38.15
C ILE A 114 28.64 3.23 -37.53
N GLU A 115 27.79 2.55 -36.79
CA GLU A 115 28.04 1.26 -36.13
C GLU A 115 29.30 1.26 -35.28
N GLY A 116 29.18 1.78 -34.06
CA GLY A 116 30.30 1.93 -33.15
C GLY A 116 30.06 1.40 -31.75
N LYS A 117 31.13 1.46 -30.96
CA LYS A 117 31.14 1.13 -29.53
C LYS A 117 31.99 2.15 -28.78
N ILE A 118 31.50 2.57 -27.61
CA ILE A 118 32.29 3.35 -26.65
C ILE A 118 32.53 2.50 -25.41
N ASP A 119 33.82 2.29 -25.09
CA ASP A 119 34.26 1.55 -23.90
C ASP A 119 34.87 2.48 -22.86
N LEU A 120 34.02 3.17 -22.13
CA LEU A 120 34.37 4.01 -20.98
C LEU A 120 33.59 3.55 -19.74
N PRO A 121 33.95 2.41 -19.13
CA PRO A 121 33.21 1.83 -18.02
C PRO A 121 33.22 2.73 -16.77
N THR A 122 34.22 3.56 -16.60
CA THR A 122 34.31 4.55 -15.52
C THR A 122 33.22 5.62 -15.60
N VAL A 123 32.77 5.96 -16.82
CA VAL A 123 31.75 6.97 -17.11
C VAL A 123 30.38 6.36 -17.26
N PHE A 124 30.27 5.29 -18.06
CA PHE A 124 28.98 4.70 -18.43
C PHE A 124 28.62 3.43 -17.65
N GLY A 125 29.57 2.84 -16.92
CA GLY A 125 29.37 1.58 -16.19
C GLY A 125 29.33 0.33 -17.10
N LYS A 126 29.21 0.51 -18.41
CA LYS A 126 29.18 -0.54 -19.45
C LYS A 126 29.72 0.00 -20.75
N THR A 127 30.06 -0.88 -21.69
CA THR A 127 30.31 -0.53 -23.09
C THR A 127 28.97 -0.14 -23.75
N LEU A 128 28.92 1.03 -24.38
CA LEU A 128 27.74 1.51 -25.12
C LEU A 128 27.86 1.15 -26.61
N LYS A 129 26.76 0.64 -27.18
CA LYS A 129 26.61 0.42 -28.61
C LYS A 129 26.02 1.67 -29.26
N ILE A 130 26.71 2.22 -30.23
CA ILE A 130 26.28 3.41 -30.97
C ILE A 130 25.87 2.98 -32.38
N ASN A 131 24.65 3.31 -32.78
CA ASN A 131 24.18 3.03 -34.13
C ASN A 131 24.70 4.08 -35.12
N SER A 132 24.58 5.35 -34.76
CA SER A 132 25.06 6.46 -35.61
C SER A 132 25.34 7.71 -34.79
N ILE A 133 26.28 8.50 -35.23
CA ILE A 133 26.52 9.90 -34.80
C ILE A 133 26.64 10.76 -36.04
N GLN A 134 25.90 11.85 -36.12
CA GLN A 134 26.02 12.89 -37.12
C GLN A 134 26.25 14.21 -36.41
N LEU A 135 27.27 14.96 -36.84
CA LEU A 135 27.62 16.26 -36.28
C LEU A 135 27.68 17.25 -37.44
N GLU A 136 27.03 18.39 -37.31
CA GLU A 136 27.08 19.52 -38.27
C GLU A 136 27.38 20.80 -37.52
N GLY A 137 28.27 21.65 -38.09
CA GLY A 137 28.65 22.92 -37.49
C GLY A 137 30.09 23.35 -37.84
N ASN A 138 30.68 24.22 -37.04
CA ASN A 138 32.09 24.54 -37.12
C ASN A 138 32.92 23.55 -36.29
N LEU A 139 33.39 22.48 -36.94
CA LEU A 139 34.10 21.37 -36.29
C LEU A 139 35.61 21.50 -36.48
N ASN A 140 36.17 22.75 -36.47
CA ASN A 140 37.58 23.02 -36.63
C ASN A 140 38.36 22.57 -35.39
N LEU A 141 39.16 21.53 -35.52
CA LEU A 141 39.95 20.93 -34.45
C LEU A 141 41.20 21.78 -34.08
N ASP A 142 41.59 22.74 -34.89
CA ASP A 142 42.69 23.65 -34.60
C ASP A 142 42.21 24.83 -33.71
N ASP A 143 40.91 25.04 -33.56
CA ASP A 143 40.33 26.04 -32.66
C ASP A 143 40.15 25.42 -31.26
N ASN A 144 40.31 26.24 -30.23
CA ASN A 144 40.07 25.79 -28.85
C ASN A 144 38.58 25.54 -28.54
N GLU A 145 37.71 25.89 -29.48
CA GLU A 145 36.27 25.84 -29.34
C GLU A 145 35.64 25.20 -30.59
N ILE A 146 34.83 24.16 -30.38
CA ILE A 146 34.07 23.49 -31.43
C ILE A 146 32.60 23.84 -31.24
N ILE A 147 31.96 24.33 -32.30
CA ILE A 147 30.54 24.66 -32.32
C ILE A 147 29.82 23.60 -33.17
N ILE A 148 28.92 22.87 -32.53
CA ILE A 148 28.04 21.90 -33.16
C ILE A 148 26.64 22.51 -33.25
N ASP A 149 26.26 22.98 -34.44
CA ASP A 149 24.97 23.61 -34.68
C ASP A 149 23.84 22.59 -34.59
N ASN A 150 24.09 21.37 -35.06
CA ASN A 150 23.19 20.25 -34.94
C ASN A 150 23.96 18.92 -34.78
N PHE A 151 23.51 18.10 -33.83
CA PHE A 151 23.91 16.71 -33.75
C PHE A 151 22.73 15.81 -33.69
N LEU A 152 22.85 14.64 -34.31
CA LEU A 152 21.90 13.55 -34.20
C LEU A 152 22.67 12.27 -33.82
N THR A 153 22.31 11.66 -32.69
CA THR A 153 22.97 10.43 -32.26
C THR A 153 21.93 9.39 -31.82
N SER A 154 22.19 8.14 -32.23
CA SER A 154 21.41 6.99 -31.82
C SER A 154 22.30 6.03 -31.05
N ILE A 155 21.97 5.77 -29.78
CA ILE A 155 22.72 4.91 -28.86
C ILE A 155 21.79 3.83 -28.35
N GLU A 156 22.07 2.57 -28.71
CA GLU A 156 21.17 1.44 -28.43
C GLU A 156 19.76 1.73 -29.03
N GLU A 157 18.73 1.91 -28.19
CA GLU A 157 17.36 2.27 -28.59
C GLU A 157 17.05 3.77 -28.37
N ASP A 158 18.01 4.52 -27.81
CA ASP A 158 17.85 5.92 -27.45
C ASP A 158 18.22 6.84 -28.61
N LEU A 159 17.50 7.96 -28.74
CA LEU A 159 17.74 9.00 -29.76
C LEU A 159 17.96 10.34 -29.09
N TYR A 160 18.98 11.08 -29.57
CA TYR A 160 19.30 12.43 -29.11
C TYR A 160 19.57 13.34 -30.28
N GLU A 161 18.97 14.53 -30.28
CA GLU A 161 19.20 15.59 -31.25
C GLU A 161 19.40 16.90 -30.51
N GLY A 162 20.28 17.76 -30.99
CA GLY A 162 20.54 19.04 -30.32
C GLY A 162 21.70 19.82 -30.88
N SER A 163 22.16 20.82 -30.12
CA SER A 163 23.33 21.63 -30.40
C SER A 163 24.29 21.63 -29.21
N ALA A 164 25.57 21.85 -29.47
CA ALA A 164 26.59 21.84 -28.44
C ALA A 164 27.73 22.80 -28.74
N LYS A 165 28.36 23.32 -27.69
CA LYS A 165 29.60 24.07 -27.71
C LYS A 165 30.61 23.36 -26.83
N LEU A 166 31.77 23.02 -27.36
CA LEU A 166 32.84 22.32 -26.68
C LEU A 166 34.03 23.24 -26.54
N ASN A 167 34.52 23.45 -25.32
CA ASN A 167 35.79 24.07 -25.02
C ASN A 167 36.83 22.97 -24.78
N LEU A 168 37.85 22.90 -25.63
CA LEU A 168 38.89 21.87 -25.59
C LEU A 168 39.95 22.11 -24.51
N ILE A 169 40.13 23.34 -24.07
CA ILE A 169 41.08 23.71 -23.02
C ILE A 169 40.52 23.27 -21.65
N ASP A 170 39.28 23.64 -21.38
CA ASP A 170 38.62 23.41 -20.08
C ASP A 170 37.89 22.06 -19.98
N PHE A 171 37.91 21.28 -21.07
CA PHE A 171 37.14 20.04 -21.20
C PHE A 171 35.65 20.23 -20.82
N LEU A 172 35.07 21.32 -21.33
CA LEU A 172 33.69 21.71 -21.06
C LEU A 172 32.84 21.54 -22.32
N ALA A 173 31.73 20.85 -22.20
CA ALA A 173 30.69 20.79 -23.22
C ALA A 173 29.37 21.29 -22.64
N GLU A 174 28.74 22.26 -23.31
CA GLU A 174 27.41 22.75 -22.97
C GLU A 174 26.53 22.78 -24.21
N GLY A 175 25.21 22.65 -24.01
CA GLY A 175 24.31 22.67 -25.16
C GLY A 175 22.86 22.42 -24.79
N PHE A 176 22.08 22.28 -25.86
CA PHE A 176 20.65 22.02 -25.78
C PHE A 176 20.30 20.75 -26.56
N LEU A 177 19.45 19.93 -25.97
CA LEU A 177 18.82 18.78 -26.61
C LEU A 177 17.45 19.23 -27.10
N THR A 178 17.27 19.26 -28.42
CA THR A 178 15.98 19.58 -29.06
C THR A 178 15.10 18.36 -29.22
N LYS A 179 15.69 17.16 -29.08
CA LYS A 179 14.96 15.89 -29.02
C LYS A 179 15.70 14.89 -28.18
N VAL A 180 15.00 14.31 -27.23
CA VAL A 180 15.45 13.17 -26.43
C VAL A 180 14.35 12.13 -26.46
N SER A 181 14.68 10.89 -26.85
CA SER A 181 13.79 9.76 -26.70
C SER A 181 14.59 8.60 -26.12
N ARG A 182 14.34 8.29 -24.85
CA ARG A 182 15.03 7.23 -24.13
C ARG A 182 14.05 6.18 -23.67
N LYS A 183 14.39 4.93 -23.96
CA LYS A 183 13.55 3.78 -23.63
C LYS A 183 13.90 3.21 -22.25
N LYS A 184 12.87 2.84 -21.49
CA LYS A 184 12.99 2.11 -20.21
C LYS A 184 13.97 2.75 -19.23
N VAL A 185 13.89 4.07 -19.08
CA VAL A 185 14.82 4.86 -18.22
C VAL A 185 14.64 4.49 -16.75
N PHE A 186 13.38 4.29 -16.35
CA PHE A 186 13.01 3.93 -14.98
C PHE A 186 11.90 2.89 -15.03
N TYR A 187 12.16 1.68 -14.56
CA TYR A 187 11.30 0.51 -14.75
C TYR A 187 10.99 0.28 -16.24
N ASN A 188 9.79 0.42 -16.70
CA ASN A 188 9.43 0.32 -18.12
C ASN A 188 8.97 1.67 -18.68
N LEU A 189 9.35 2.79 -18.02
CA LEU A 189 8.96 4.13 -18.44
C LEU A 189 9.95 4.70 -19.44
N ASP A 190 9.42 5.22 -20.53
CA ASP A 190 10.17 5.98 -21.52
C ASP A 190 10.25 7.46 -21.09
N LEU A 191 11.35 8.11 -21.48
CA LEU A 191 11.55 9.54 -21.28
C LEU A 191 11.67 10.21 -22.64
N ASP A 192 10.80 11.17 -22.92
CA ASP A 192 10.82 11.99 -24.11
C ASP A 192 10.92 13.48 -23.71
N SER A 193 11.69 14.26 -24.50
CA SER A 193 11.82 15.71 -24.29
C SER A 193 12.18 16.42 -25.58
N GLU A 194 11.72 17.66 -25.69
CA GLU A 194 12.03 18.56 -26.80
C GLU A 194 12.92 19.76 -26.35
N ASN A 195 13.18 19.90 -25.07
CA ASN A 195 13.96 21.03 -24.56
C ASN A 195 14.68 20.67 -23.25
N MET A 196 15.95 20.26 -23.38
CA MET A 196 16.84 20.05 -22.22
C MET A 196 18.17 20.77 -22.43
N LYS A 197 18.61 21.46 -21.39
CA LYS A 197 19.98 22.01 -21.31
C LYS A 197 20.90 20.99 -20.68
N PHE A 198 22.11 20.84 -21.19
CA PHE A 198 23.13 20.01 -20.58
C PHE A 198 24.46 20.74 -20.43
N LEU A 199 25.24 20.27 -19.46
CA LEU A 199 26.61 20.70 -19.21
C LEU A 199 27.42 19.50 -18.77
N VAL A 200 28.56 19.28 -19.42
CA VAL A 200 29.50 18.18 -19.13
C VAL A 200 30.88 18.75 -18.91
N ASN A 201 31.54 18.33 -17.84
CA ASN A 201 32.96 18.62 -17.61
C ASN A 201 33.66 17.36 -17.08
N GLU A 202 34.93 17.43 -16.73
CA GLU A 202 35.73 16.31 -16.22
C GLU A 202 35.17 15.68 -14.95
N ASN A 203 34.39 16.41 -14.17
CA ASN A 203 33.92 15.96 -12.85
C ASN A 203 32.49 15.45 -12.88
N GLU A 204 31.64 16.07 -13.73
CA GLU A 204 30.20 15.84 -13.68
C GLU A 204 29.47 16.08 -15.00
N PHE A 205 28.30 15.48 -15.11
CA PHE A 205 27.29 15.77 -16.12
C PHE A 205 26.06 16.32 -15.43
N ASN A 206 25.57 17.47 -15.90
CA ASN A 206 24.32 18.09 -15.47
C ASN A 206 23.34 18.16 -16.64
N ILE A 207 22.05 17.95 -16.37
CA ILE A 207 20.98 18.08 -17.35
C ILE A 207 19.74 18.67 -16.68
N GLU A 208 19.06 19.59 -17.35
CA GLU A 208 17.81 20.16 -16.86
C GLU A 208 16.86 20.51 -18.01
N GLY A 209 15.56 20.38 -17.77
CA GLY A 209 14.54 20.76 -18.74
C GLY A 209 13.19 20.12 -18.45
N ASN A 210 12.25 20.36 -19.36
CA ASN A 210 10.94 19.73 -19.34
C ASN A 210 10.97 18.42 -20.14
N ALA A 211 10.27 17.42 -19.65
CA ALA A 211 10.19 16.11 -20.28
C ALA A 211 8.85 15.45 -19.99
N THR A 212 8.54 14.37 -20.69
CA THR A 212 7.50 13.43 -20.32
C THR A 212 8.15 12.11 -19.88
N LEU A 213 7.71 11.56 -18.75
CA LEU A 213 8.16 10.27 -18.24
C LEU A 213 6.95 9.33 -18.16
N GLY A 214 6.91 8.34 -19.05
CA GLY A 214 5.78 7.43 -19.14
C GLY A 214 4.44 8.11 -19.45
N GLY A 215 4.47 9.27 -20.13
CA GLY A 215 3.31 10.09 -20.45
C GLY A 215 2.95 11.13 -19.39
N VAL A 216 3.75 11.28 -18.34
CA VAL A 216 3.59 12.30 -17.29
C VAL A 216 4.53 13.48 -17.56
N ASP A 217 4.00 14.68 -17.60
CA ASP A 217 4.79 15.90 -17.73
C ASP A 217 5.59 16.17 -16.46
N ILE A 218 6.90 16.33 -16.62
CA ILE A 218 7.84 16.55 -15.51
C ILE A 218 8.82 17.67 -15.82
N VAL A 219 9.32 18.28 -14.75
CA VAL A 219 10.55 19.07 -14.78
C VAL A 219 11.67 18.22 -14.20
N LEU A 220 12.74 18.03 -14.97
CA LEU A 220 13.88 17.20 -14.61
C LEU A 220 15.12 18.05 -14.37
N LYS A 221 15.85 17.77 -13.27
CA LYS A 221 17.22 18.22 -13.04
C LYS A 221 18.08 17.03 -12.63
N GLY A 222 19.02 16.67 -13.49
CA GLY A 222 19.88 15.50 -13.31
C GLY A 222 21.34 15.90 -13.12
N LYS A 223 22.03 15.17 -12.24
CA LYS A 223 23.48 15.29 -12.03
C LYS A 223 24.10 13.91 -11.91
N LYS A 224 25.21 13.68 -12.62
CA LYS A 224 26.03 12.48 -12.50
C LYS A 224 27.46 12.86 -12.17
N ASN A 225 28.04 12.29 -11.11
CA ASN A 225 29.41 12.52 -10.68
C ASN A 225 30.33 11.45 -11.28
N TYR A 226 31.47 11.87 -11.83
CA TYR A 226 32.47 10.97 -12.39
C TYR A 226 33.61 10.69 -11.41
N LYS A 227 34.08 11.72 -10.69
CA LYS A 227 35.21 11.61 -9.74
C LYS A 227 34.77 11.36 -8.32
N ASP A 228 33.92 12.22 -7.73
CA ASP A 228 33.44 12.04 -6.35
C ASP A 228 32.16 11.20 -6.32
N LYS A 229 32.33 9.91 -6.02
CA LYS A 229 31.23 8.94 -5.90
C LYS A 229 30.83 8.66 -4.45
N ASN A 230 31.45 9.34 -3.47
CA ASN A 230 31.24 9.03 -2.04
C ASN A 230 29.84 9.38 -1.57
N LYS A 231 29.22 10.46 -2.10
CA LYS A 231 27.85 10.86 -1.75
C LYS A 231 26.81 10.15 -2.60
N PHE A 232 26.97 10.16 -3.92
CA PHE A 232 26.11 9.47 -4.90
C PHE A 232 26.78 9.44 -6.26
N ILE A 233 26.43 8.46 -7.09
CA ILE A 233 26.87 8.40 -8.49
C ILE A 233 26.01 9.34 -9.34
N SER A 234 24.68 9.25 -9.19
CA SER A 234 23.73 10.10 -9.90
C SER A 234 22.61 10.57 -8.98
N LYS A 235 22.13 11.79 -9.23
CA LYS A 235 20.97 12.37 -8.58
C LYS A 235 20.06 12.99 -9.64
N TYR A 236 18.78 12.67 -9.61
CA TYR A 236 17.76 13.24 -10.46
C TYR A 236 16.65 13.82 -9.60
N ASN A 237 16.41 15.12 -9.70
CA ASN A 237 15.26 15.76 -9.09
C ASN A 237 14.18 15.88 -10.17
N VAL A 238 12.99 15.40 -9.85
CA VAL A 238 11.84 15.33 -10.76
C VAL A 238 10.65 15.93 -10.05
N SER A 239 9.95 16.84 -10.70
CA SER A 239 8.68 17.38 -10.18
C SER A 239 7.60 17.33 -11.24
N GLY A 240 6.36 17.14 -10.81
CA GLY A 240 5.22 17.02 -11.71
C GLY A 240 3.91 16.79 -10.98
N LYS A 241 2.90 16.39 -11.75
CA LYS A 241 1.58 16.01 -11.23
C LYS A 241 1.18 14.64 -11.78
N ILE A 242 0.65 13.79 -10.91
CA ILE A 242 0.11 12.48 -11.27
C ILE A 242 -1.28 12.30 -10.66
N ASP A 243 -2.08 11.42 -11.22
CA ASP A 243 -3.36 11.00 -10.66
C ASP A 243 -3.38 9.49 -10.38
N GLU A 244 -4.49 8.99 -9.85
CA GLU A 244 -4.68 7.57 -9.56
C GLU A 244 -4.49 6.68 -10.79
N ASN A 245 -4.95 7.11 -11.98
CA ASN A 245 -4.86 6.31 -13.20
C ASN A 245 -3.41 6.13 -13.63
N VAL A 246 -2.62 7.20 -13.51
CA VAL A 246 -1.18 7.17 -13.77
C VAL A 246 -0.47 6.25 -12.77
N ILE A 247 -0.80 6.34 -11.49
CA ILE A 247 -0.23 5.48 -10.44
C ILE A 247 -0.54 4.00 -10.73
N GLU A 248 -1.79 3.68 -11.03
CA GLU A 248 -2.22 2.32 -11.36
C GLU A 248 -1.49 1.77 -12.58
N LYS A 249 -1.36 2.57 -13.64
CA LYS A 249 -0.66 2.20 -14.86
C LYS A 249 0.85 2.00 -14.65
N LEU A 250 1.49 2.89 -13.87
CA LEU A 250 2.94 2.87 -13.65
C LEU A 250 3.38 1.72 -12.73
N PHE A 251 2.61 1.45 -11.67
CA PHE A 251 2.99 0.52 -10.62
C PHE A 251 2.21 -0.79 -10.64
N ASN A 252 1.23 -0.94 -11.55
CA ASN A 252 0.31 -2.08 -11.63
C ASN A 252 -0.38 -2.36 -10.28
N LEU A 253 -0.83 -1.28 -9.61
CA LEU A 253 -1.48 -1.31 -8.31
C LEU A 253 -2.86 -0.69 -8.40
N LYS A 254 -3.91 -1.36 -7.93
CA LYS A 254 -5.25 -0.79 -7.77
C LYS A 254 -5.28 0.15 -6.57
N VAL A 255 -5.25 1.47 -6.81
CA VAL A 255 -5.32 2.50 -5.76
C VAL A 255 -6.63 3.28 -5.76
N THR A 256 -7.43 3.21 -6.82
CA THR A 256 -8.69 3.95 -7.00
C THR A 256 -9.69 3.82 -5.85
N PRO A 257 -9.82 2.69 -5.11
CA PRO A 257 -10.67 2.61 -3.94
C PRO A 257 -10.24 3.51 -2.79
N TYR A 258 -8.94 3.88 -2.73
CA TYR A 258 -8.32 4.57 -1.60
C TYR A 258 -7.86 5.99 -1.93
N ILE A 259 -7.53 6.26 -3.20
CA ILE A 259 -6.92 7.51 -3.65
C ILE A 259 -7.64 7.96 -4.93
N LYS A 260 -8.07 9.24 -4.98
CA LYS A 260 -8.64 9.87 -6.18
C LYS A 260 -8.13 11.30 -6.31
N GLY A 261 -7.87 11.73 -7.55
CA GLY A 261 -7.48 13.10 -7.88
C GLY A 261 -5.97 13.32 -7.99
N SER A 262 -5.57 14.56 -8.16
CA SER A 262 -4.21 14.95 -8.55
C SER A 262 -3.28 15.08 -7.34
N ILE A 263 -2.08 14.55 -7.47
CA ILE A 263 -0.97 14.62 -6.51
C ILE A 263 0.14 15.45 -7.15
N GLU A 264 0.54 16.56 -6.52
CA GLU A 264 1.77 17.26 -6.86
C GLU A 264 2.95 16.59 -6.16
N PHE A 265 3.96 16.17 -6.91
CA PHE A 265 5.12 15.50 -6.33
C PHE A 265 6.44 16.22 -6.65
N ASN A 266 7.37 16.13 -5.70
CA ASN A 266 8.78 16.40 -5.89
C ASN A 266 9.55 15.14 -5.49
N ALA A 267 10.28 14.56 -6.41
CA ALA A 267 11.04 13.34 -6.20
C ALA A 267 12.54 13.59 -6.38
N SER A 268 13.38 13.00 -5.54
CA SER A 268 14.83 12.97 -5.67
C SER A 268 15.28 11.51 -5.77
N TYR A 269 15.66 11.09 -6.96
CA TYR A 269 16.19 9.76 -7.24
C TYR A 269 17.72 9.77 -7.13
N LEU A 270 18.25 8.97 -6.22
CA LEU A 270 19.66 8.86 -5.87
C LEU A 270 20.17 7.47 -6.19
N ILE A 271 21.28 7.38 -6.91
CA ILE A 271 21.98 6.14 -7.24
C ILE A 271 23.34 6.15 -6.53
N PHE A 272 23.58 5.10 -5.72
CA PHE A 272 24.82 4.94 -4.96
C PHE A 272 25.67 3.80 -5.49
N GLN A 273 26.90 3.68 -4.99
CA GLN A 273 27.74 2.53 -5.25
C GLN A 273 27.08 1.23 -4.71
N GLY A 274 27.38 0.08 -5.34
CA GLY A 274 26.86 -1.21 -4.92
C GLY A 274 25.39 -1.44 -5.28
N ASN A 275 24.90 -0.81 -6.36
CA ASN A 275 23.52 -0.98 -6.87
C ASN A 275 22.42 -0.66 -5.84
N LYS A 276 22.70 0.26 -4.93
CA LYS A 276 21.71 0.83 -4.03
C LYS A 276 21.11 2.09 -4.65
N GLU A 277 19.81 2.19 -4.57
CA GLU A 277 19.05 3.32 -5.13
C GLU A 277 18.01 3.76 -4.11
N THR A 278 17.74 5.06 -4.04
CA THR A 278 16.71 5.63 -3.16
C THR A 278 15.94 6.70 -3.92
N ILE A 279 14.61 6.63 -3.85
CA ILE A 279 13.74 7.72 -4.28
C ILE A 279 13.14 8.34 -3.03
N LYS A 280 13.33 9.64 -2.87
CA LYS A 280 12.69 10.44 -1.82
C LYS A 280 11.66 11.33 -2.45
N THR A 281 10.42 11.25 -1.98
CA THR A 281 9.33 12.07 -2.51
C THR A 281 8.73 12.95 -1.44
N SER A 282 8.37 14.18 -1.82
CA SER A 282 7.55 15.09 -1.04
C SER A 282 6.32 15.43 -1.86
N ASN A 283 5.15 15.11 -1.34
CA ASN A 283 3.92 15.13 -2.11
C ASN A 283 2.88 16.04 -1.44
N LYS A 284 2.21 16.87 -2.25
CA LYS A 284 1.08 17.70 -1.81
C LYS A 284 -0.22 17.07 -2.28
N LEU A 285 -1.13 16.88 -1.33
CA LEU A 285 -2.37 16.14 -1.53
C LEU A 285 -3.62 17.04 -1.49
N LYS A 286 -3.50 18.36 -1.71
CA LYS A 286 -4.65 19.28 -1.64
C LYS A 286 -5.78 18.86 -2.57
N GLU A 287 -5.44 18.49 -3.82
CA GLU A 287 -6.42 18.11 -4.85
C GLU A 287 -6.72 16.60 -4.86
N THR A 288 -6.26 15.87 -3.85
CA THR A 288 -6.43 14.42 -3.70
C THR A 288 -7.48 14.12 -2.65
N GLU A 289 -8.31 13.14 -2.89
CA GLU A 289 -9.20 12.51 -1.90
C GLU A 289 -8.55 11.20 -1.42
N LEU A 290 -8.54 10.98 -0.11
CA LEU A 290 -8.08 9.72 0.50
C LEU A 290 -9.21 9.11 1.31
N ASN A 291 -9.41 7.81 1.14
CA ASN A 291 -10.34 7.04 1.97
C ASN A 291 -9.71 5.67 2.28
N ILE A 292 -9.11 5.55 3.46
CA ILE A 292 -8.46 4.32 3.93
C ILE A 292 -9.18 3.86 5.20
N PRO A 293 -10.34 3.15 5.08
CA PRO A 293 -11.19 2.81 6.23
C PRO A 293 -10.46 1.99 7.29
N ALA A 294 -9.59 1.06 6.87
CA ALA A 294 -8.80 0.22 7.78
C ALA A 294 -7.88 1.02 8.73
N LEU A 295 -7.51 2.25 8.35
CA LEU A 295 -6.70 3.15 9.17
C LEU A 295 -7.53 4.30 9.76
N GLY A 296 -8.83 4.35 9.49
CA GLY A 296 -9.69 5.46 9.87
C GLY A 296 -9.27 6.80 9.23
N VAL A 297 -8.58 6.76 8.08
CA VAL A 297 -8.09 7.95 7.37
C VAL A 297 -9.07 8.36 6.30
N THR A 298 -9.66 9.53 6.45
CA THR A 298 -10.49 10.18 5.43
C THR A 298 -9.99 11.58 5.19
N LYS A 299 -9.78 11.94 3.93
CA LYS A 299 -9.38 13.27 3.50
C LYS A 299 -10.20 13.69 2.27
N TYR A 300 -10.91 14.77 2.37
CA TYR A 300 -11.67 15.33 1.26
C TYR A 300 -10.78 16.21 0.36
N LYS A 301 -11.13 16.27 -0.93
CA LYS A 301 -10.52 17.19 -1.89
C LYS A 301 -10.61 18.63 -1.38
N GLY A 302 -9.55 19.43 -1.58
CA GLY A 302 -9.44 20.80 -1.07
C GLY A 302 -8.80 20.91 0.33
N THR A 303 -8.81 19.85 1.15
CA THR A 303 -8.13 19.82 2.43
C THR A 303 -6.62 19.71 2.22
N VAL A 304 -5.84 20.54 2.93
CA VAL A 304 -4.37 20.49 2.84
C VAL A 304 -3.85 19.25 3.56
N ALA A 305 -3.07 18.45 2.85
CA ALA A 305 -2.27 17.38 3.43
C ALA A 305 -0.97 17.21 2.64
N THR A 306 0.04 16.66 3.28
CA THR A 306 1.35 16.34 2.70
C THR A 306 1.79 14.94 3.10
N VAL A 307 2.61 14.31 2.27
CA VAL A 307 3.25 13.04 2.61
C VAL A 307 4.65 12.96 2.01
N ASP A 308 5.64 12.62 2.84
CA ASP A 308 7.01 12.33 2.44
C ASP A 308 7.23 10.82 2.48
N ILE A 309 7.74 10.26 1.37
CA ILE A 309 7.94 8.81 1.23
C ILE A 309 9.32 8.54 0.69
N ASP A 310 10.07 7.65 1.33
CA ASP A 310 11.32 7.10 0.82
C ASP A 310 11.11 5.68 0.30
N PHE A 311 11.55 5.42 -0.93
CA PHE A 311 11.58 4.10 -1.56
C PHE A 311 13.03 3.65 -1.66
N ASN A 312 13.38 2.53 -1.04
CA ASN A 312 14.72 1.98 -1.04
C ASN A 312 14.79 0.72 -1.92
N PHE A 313 15.73 0.75 -2.88
CA PHE A 313 15.94 -0.35 -3.82
C PHE A 313 17.32 -0.98 -3.61
N SER A 314 17.42 -2.25 -3.93
CA SER A 314 18.69 -2.98 -4.03
C SER A 314 18.63 -3.89 -5.25
N ASN A 315 19.66 -3.80 -6.11
CA ASN A 315 19.69 -4.52 -7.39
C ASN A 315 18.42 -4.29 -8.23
N LYS A 316 18.00 -3.02 -8.36
CA LYS A 316 16.78 -2.58 -9.08
C LYS A 316 15.47 -3.18 -8.57
N LYS A 317 15.44 -3.73 -7.36
CA LYS A 317 14.22 -4.26 -6.73
C LYS A 317 13.86 -3.41 -5.52
N LEU A 318 12.63 -2.96 -5.44
CA LEU A 318 12.09 -2.28 -4.27
C LEU A 318 12.14 -3.23 -3.06
N LYS A 319 12.74 -2.76 -1.97
CA LYS A 319 12.93 -3.52 -0.72
C LYS A 319 12.15 -2.95 0.43
N GLU A 320 12.03 -1.63 0.45
CA GLU A 320 11.46 -0.93 1.59
C GLU A 320 10.75 0.34 1.13
N ILE A 321 9.60 0.63 1.72
CA ILE A 321 8.86 1.87 1.59
C ILE A 321 8.76 2.46 3.00
N LYS A 322 9.25 3.68 3.19
CA LYS A 322 9.15 4.41 4.45
C LYS A 322 8.29 5.65 4.29
N ILE A 323 7.15 5.67 4.95
CA ILE A 323 6.32 6.87 5.10
C ILE A 323 6.93 7.65 6.25
N ILE A 324 7.61 8.76 5.93
CA ILE A 324 8.33 9.55 6.93
C ILE A 324 7.34 10.41 7.68
N ASN A 325 6.40 11.05 6.96
CA ASN A 325 5.52 12.02 7.55
C ASN A 325 4.31 12.31 6.66
N TYR A 326 3.19 11.65 6.95
CA TYR A 326 1.89 12.13 6.45
C TYR A 326 1.32 13.12 7.46
N LYS A 327 0.88 14.29 7.00
CA LYS A 327 0.25 15.33 7.83
C LYS A 327 -1.04 15.83 7.21
N GLN A 328 -2.09 15.85 8.02
CA GLN A 328 -3.39 16.45 7.71
C GLN A 328 -3.93 17.11 9.00
N GLY A 329 -3.74 18.42 9.16
CA GLY A 329 -4.04 19.09 10.43
C GLY A 329 -3.23 18.49 11.59
N ASN A 330 -3.91 17.97 12.61
CA ASN A 330 -3.30 17.29 13.76
C ASN A 330 -3.08 15.78 13.52
N ASN A 331 -3.47 15.24 12.36
CA ASN A 331 -3.28 13.83 12.06
C ASN A 331 -1.90 13.61 11.43
N GLU A 332 -1.15 12.65 11.96
CA GLU A 332 0.16 12.25 11.47
C GLU A 332 0.24 10.73 11.29
N ILE A 333 0.91 10.28 10.23
CA ILE A 333 1.19 8.86 9.99
C ILE A 333 2.65 8.71 9.61
N ASN A 334 3.34 7.81 10.31
CA ASN A 334 4.66 7.34 9.97
C ASN A 334 4.62 5.83 9.74
N GLY A 335 5.41 5.32 8.81
CA GLY A 335 5.34 3.90 8.53
C GLY A 335 6.56 3.33 7.83
N LEU A 336 6.70 2.01 7.93
CA LEU A 336 7.74 1.23 7.30
C LEU A 336 7.16 -0.06 6.74
N VAL A 337 7.30 -0.26 5.44
CA VAL A 337 6.90 -1.49 4.75
C VAL A 337 8.16 -2.16 4.19
N LYS A 338 8.42 -3.40 4.59
CA LYS A 338 9.50 -4.21 4.02
C LYS A 338 8.90 -5.24 3.05
N LEU A 339 9.48 -5.29 1.85
CA LEU A 339 9.04 -6.16 0.77
C LEU A 339 9.92 -7.39 0.65
N SER A 340 9.34 -8.51 0.26
CA SER A 340 10.05 -9.76 -0.03
C SER A 340 9.27 -10.55 -1.08
N LYS A 341 9.98 -11.21 -1.98
CA LYS A 341 9.33 -12.09 -2.97
C LYS A 341 8.61 -13.30 -2.36
N GLU A 342 9.04 -13.73 -1.19
CA GLU A 342 8.48 -14.88 -0.47
C GLU A 342 7.14 -14.55 0.20
N PHE A 343 6.90 -13.26 0.49
CA PHE A 343 5.72 -12.77 1.21
C PHE A 343 5.09 -11.62 0.44
N GLU A 344 4.22 -11.91 -0.50
CA GLU A 344 3.46 -10.88 -1.22
C GLU A 344 2.18 -10.52 -0.44
N PRO A 345 1.77 -9.24 -0.38
CA PRO A 345 2.41 -8.07 -0.98
C PRO A 345 3.57 -7.48 -0.15
N PHE A 346 3.78 -7.89 1.10
CA PHE A 346 4.87 -7.42 1.97
C PHE A 346 5.29 -8.48 2.99
N LYS A 347 6.51 -8.36 3.52
CA LYS A 347 7.00 -9.17 4.63
C LYS A 347 6.66 -8.59 5.99
N SER A 348 6.83 -7.29 6.16
CA SER A 348 6.46 -6.60 7.40
C SER A 348 5.92 -5.20 7.11
N LEU A 349 4.97 -4.80 7.93
CA LEU A 349 4.37 -3.47 7.94
C LEU A 349 4.43 -2.94 9.38
N GLU A 350 4.89 -1.72 9.54
CA GLU A 350 4.82 -0.98 10.80
C GLU A 350 4.23 0.40 10.51
N LEU A 351 3.12 0.75 11.15
CA LEU A 351 2.45 2.03 11.04
C LEU A 351 2.25 2.63 12.44
N ASN A 352 2.60 3.88 12.58
CA ASN A 352 2.31 4.68 13.78
C ASN A 352 1.46 5.87 13.34
N LEU A 353 0.27 5.96 13.88
CA LEU A 353 -0.72 6.98 13.57
C LEU A 353 -0.95 7.84 14.82
N MET A 354 -1.09 9.12 14.60
CA MET A 354 -1.62 10.06 15.59
C MET A 354 -2.85 10.73 14.99
N LYS A 355 -4.00 10.56 15.63
CA LYS A 355 -5.27 11.18 15.24
C LYS A 355 -5.85 11.93 16.41
N ASP A 356 -5.99 13.25 16.28
CA ASP A 356 -6.55 14.13 17.33
C ASP A 356 -5.96 13.86 18.73
N THR A 357 -4.64 13.69 18.87
CA THR A 357 -3.90 13.32 20.08
C THR A 357 -3.87 11.82 20.44
N LYS A 358 -4.74 10.99 19.87
CA LYS A 358 -4.75 9.52 20.09
C LYS A 358 -3.67 8.84 19.26
N LYS A 359 -2.89 7.97 19.88
CA LYS A 359 -1.79 7.24 19.24
C LYS A 359 -2.22 5.80 18.94
N ILE A 360 -1.88 5.32 17.74
CA ILE A 360 -2.14 3.95 17.30
C ILE A 360 -0.86 3.42 16.66
N SER A 361 -0.46 2.21 17.01
CA SER A 361 0.63 1.47 16.38
C SER A 361 0.10 0.14 15.87
N ILE A 362 0.38 -0.15 14.60
CA ILE A 362 0.00 -1.38 13.90
C ILE A 362 1.28 -2.01 13.37
N LYS A 363 1.57 -3.25 13.77
CA LYS A 363 2.70 -4.01 13.26
C LYS A 363 2.24 -5.35 12.72
N VAL A 364 2.60 -5.64 11.49
CA VAL A 364 2.35 -6.94 10.85
C VAL A 364 3.69 -7.56 10.52
N LEU A 365 3.91 -8.79 10.94
CA LEU A 365 5.07 -9.59 10.57
C LEU A 365 4.59 -10.90 9.96
N ARG A 366 4.91 -11.12 8.71
CA ARG A 366 4.57 -12.36 8.00
C ARG A 366 5.67 -13.40 8.18
N ASN A 367 5.26 -14.60 8.54
CA ASN A 367 6.08 -15.78 8.68
C ASN A 367 5.42 -16.95 7.96
N LYS A 368 6.16 -18.02 7.68
CA LYS A 368 5.64 -19.20 6.96
C LYS A 368 4.53 -19.90 7.74
N ASP A 369 4.74 -20.09 9.05
CA ASP A 369 3.87 -20.91 9.87
C ASP A 369 2.75 -20.10 10.54
N LEU A 370 3.06 -18.87 10.99
CA LEU A 370 2.11 -18.04 11.74
C LEU A 370 2.46 -16.55 11.55
N ASN A 371 1.54 -15.81 10.98
CA ASN A 371 1.64 -14.35 10.88
C ASN A 371 1.32 -13.70 12.22
N ASN A 372 1.92 -12.55 12.49
CA ASN A 372 1.68 -11.78 13.71
C ASN A 372 1.13 -10.40 13.35
N LEU A 373 0.09 -9.98 14.07
CA LEU A 373 -0.50 -8.65 14.03
C LEU A 373 -0.50 -8.07 15.44
N ASP A 374 0.31 -7.06 15.68
CA ASP A 374 0.34 -6.34 16.96
C ASP A 374 -0.40 -5.01 16.77
N LEU A 375 -1.46 -4.80 17.54
CA LEU A 375 -2.27 -3.59 17.60
C LEU A 375 -2.12 -2.96 18.98
N LYS A 376 -1.61 -1.75 19.04
CA LYS A 376 -1.47 -1.00 20.29
C LYS A 376 -1.91 0.44 20.09
N GLY A 377 -2.76 0.93 20.97
CA GLY A 377 -3.21 2.31 20.82
C GLY A 377 -4.14 2.83 21.88
N ASP A 378 -4.42 4.12 21.80
CA ASP A 378 -5.36 4.79 22.70
C ASP A 378 -6.81 4.47 22.35
N TYR A 379 -7.11 4.28 21.06
CA TYR A 379 -8.48 4.09 20.58
C TYR A 379 -8.54 3.27 19.29
N PHE A 380 -9.48 2.32 19.24
CA PHE A 380 -9.86 1.61 18.03
C PHE A 380 -11.38 1.62 17.87
N ASP A 381 -11.86 1.73 16.63
CA ASP A 381 -13.26 1.55 16.29
C ASP A 381 -13.46 0.18 15.63
N PHE A 382 -14.02 -0.77 16.38
CA PHE A 382 -14.35 -2.10 15.90
C PHE A 382 -15.86 -2.30 15.74
N SER A 383 -16.66 -1.25 15.95
CA SER A 383 -18.13 -1.33 15.88
C SER A 383 -18.63 -1.89 14.56
N LYS A 384 -18.04 -1.44 13.43
CA LYS A 384 -18.39 -1.94 12.12
C LYS A 384 -17.96 -3.39 11.89
N ILE A 385 -16.75 -3.76 12.31
CA ILE A 385 -16.22 -5.13 12.16
C ILE A 385 -17.06 -6.12 12.97
N LEU A 386 -17.43 -5.75 14.20
CA LEU A 386 -18.28 -6.57 15.03
C LEU A 386 -19.69 -6.71 14.44
N LYS A 387 -20.27 -5.61 13.93
CA LYS A 387 -21.56 -5.63 13.25
C LYS A 387 -21.55 -6.57 12.04
N GLU A 388 -20.56 -6.42 11.14
CA GLU A 388 -20.38 -7.28 9.96
C GLU A 388 -20.17 -8.76 10.35
N THR A 389 -19.43 -9.03 11.44
CA THR A 389 -19.14 -10.41 11.89
C THR A 389 -20.36 -11.12 12.45
N PHE A 390 -21.20 -10.43 13.23
CA PHE A 390 -22.31 -11.05 13.95
C PHE A 390 -23.67 -10.88 13.28
N PHE A 391 -23.86 -9.81 12.51
CA PHE A 391 -25.18 -9.40 11.98
C PHE A 391 -25.27 -9.36 10.45
N GLU A 392 -24.14 -9.35 9.71
CA GLU A 392 -24.13 -9.28 8.25
C GLU A 392 -23.52 -10.54 7.62
N GLU A 393 -23.77 -10.76 6.31
CA GLU A 393 -23.13 -11.85 5.58
C GLU A 393 -21.62 -11.57 5.39
N LYS A 394 -20.79 -12.60 5.57
CA LYS A 394 -19.32 -12.52 5.49
C LYS A 394 -18.89 -12.16 4.07
N LYS A 395 -18.17 -11.04 3.89
CA LYS A 395 -17.47 -10.71 2.64
C LYS A 395 -16.18 -11.49 2.51
N GLU A 396 -15.94 -12.12 1.36
CA GLU A 396 -14.76 -12.96 1.10
C GLU A 396 -13.41 -12.21 1.08
N ASP A 397 -13.39 -10.89 0.89
CA ASP A 397 -12.18 -10.08 0.69
C ASP A 397 -11.63 -9.39 1.97
N SER A 398 -11.74 -10.01 3.11
CA SER A 398 -11.21 -9.45 4.35
C SER A 398 -9.66 -9.54 4.37
N PHE A 399 -8.98 -8.43 4.71
CA PHE A 399 -7.52 -8.40 4.93
C PHE A 399 -7.03 -9.48 5.92
N LEU A 400 -7.82 -9.79 6.95
CA LEU A 400 -7.51 -10.85 7.92
C LEU A 400 -7.45 -12.24 7.27
N ILE A 401 -8.29 -12.49 6.26
CA ILE A 401 -8.29 -13.76 5.53
C ILE A 401 -6.97 -14.00 4.81
N GLN A 402 -6.37 -12.94 4.24
CA GLN A 402 -5.09 -13.03 3.53
C GLN A 402 -3.88 -13.25 4.44
N LEU A 403 -4.03 -12.98 5.74
CA LEU A 403 -2.96 -13.11 6.73
C LEU A 403 -3.02 -14.41 7.53
N GLN A 404 -3.93 -15.34 7.22
CA GLN A 404 -4.05 -16.61 7.94
C GLN A 404 -2.86 -17.55 7.68
N PRO A 405 -2.47 -18.38 8.65
CA PRO A 405 -2.86 -18.29 10.07
C PRO A 405 -2.28 -17.06 10.77
N LEU A 406 -3.05 -16.43 11.66
CA LEU A 406 -2.74 -15.12 12.23
C LEU A 406 -2.86 -15.13 13.76
N LYS A 407 -1.82 -14.68 14.45
CA LYS A 407 -1.87 -14.32 15.86
C LYS A 407 -2.02 -12.80 15.98
N ILE A 408 -3.02 -12.37 16.74
CA ILE A 408 -3.29 -10.95 17.00
C ILE A 408 -3.00 -10.68 18.47
N ASN A 409 -2.13 -9.72 18.77
CA ASN A 409 -1.93 -9.14 20.07
C ASN A 409 -2.54 -7.74 20.06
N LEU A 410 -3.50 -7.47 20.92
CA LEU A 410 -4.23 -6.21 20.96
C LEU A 410 -4.14 -5.58 22.35
N GLN A 411 -3.64 -4.36 22.42
CA GLN A 411 -3.61 -3.52 23.61
C GLN A 411 -4.22 -2.17 23.30
N ALA A 412 -5.31 -1.83 23.98
CA ALA A 412 -6.01 -0.59 23.75
C ALA A 412 -6.51 0.06 25.04
N ASN A 413 -6.43 1.38 25.11
CA ASN A 413 -7.05 2.12 26.23
C ASN A 413 -8.57 2.13 26.07
N GLU A 414 -9.09 2.23 24.83
CA GLU A 414 -10.51 2.27 24.51
C GLU A 414 -10.78 1.56 23.17
N ILE A 415 -11.84 0.74 23.11
CA ILE A 415 -12.35 0.16 21.87
C ILE A 415 -13.85 0.44 21.77
N LEU A 416 -14.25 1.13 20.69
CA LEU A 416 -15.66 1.29 20.35
C LEU A 416 -16.20 -0.04 19.80
N VAL A 417 -17.20 -0.61 20.47
CA VAL A 417 -17.78 -1.93 20.13
C VAL A 417 -19.18 -1.84 19.54
N ALA A 418 -19.91 -0.77 19.83
CA ALA A 418 -21.21 -0.44 19.26
C ALA A 418 -21.36 1.08 19.19
N GLU A 419 -22.46 1.58 18.64
CA GLU A 419 -22.74 3.01 18.54
C GLU A 419 -22.61 3.68 19.91
N GLU A 420 -21.66 4.63 20.04
CA GLU A 420 -21.34 5.35 21.28
C GLU A 420 -21.04 4.46 22.50
N LYS A 421 -20.65 3.20 22.31
CA LYS A 421 -20.35 2.26 23.38
C LYS A 421 -18.93 1.71 23.25
N SER A 422 -18.16 1.83 24.31
CA SER A 422 -16.76 1.42 24.37
C SER A 422 -16.49 0.45 25.52
N ILE A 423 -15.46 -0.37 25.34
CA ILE A 423 -14.77 -1.11 26.40
C ILE A 423 -13.37 -0.51 26.58
N TYR A 424 -12.81 -0.66 27.78
CA TYR A 424 -11.61 0.07 28.20
C TYR A 424 -10.51 -0.88 28.70
N LYS A 425 -9.25 -0.42 28.66
CA LYS A 425 -8.08 -1.15 29.18
C LYS A 425 -8.03 -2.58 28.63
N VAL A 426 -8.19 -2.68 27.31
CA VAL A 426 -8.29 -3.98 26.62
C VAL A 426 -6.89 -4.57 26.46
N ASP A 427 -6.75 -5.83 26.86
CA ASP A 427 -5.60 -6.68 26.58
C ASP A 427 -6.11 -8.01 26.00
N ALA A 428 -5.76 -8.31 24.76
CA ALA A 428 -6.26 -9.50 24.09
C ALA A 428 -5.19 -10.18 23.23
N ILE A 429 -5.24 -11.51 23.24
CA ILE A 429 -4.47 -12.37 22.35
C ILE A 429 -5.46 -13.29 21.63
N LEU A 430 -5.42 -13.25 20.28
CA LEU A 430 -6.33 -14.03 19.45
C LEU A 430 -5.54 -14.83 18.43
N LYS A 431 -5.97 -16.05 18.14
CA LYS A 431 -5.49 -16.87 17.03
C LYS A 431 -6.63 -17.02 16.02
N TYR A 432 -6.39 -16.58 14.79
CA TYR A 432 -7.34 -16.61 13.68
C TYR A 432 -6.82 -17.55 12.58
N GLU A 433 -7.57 -18.59 12.28
CA GLU A 433 -7.19 -19.63 11.34
C GLU A 433 -8.46 -20.29 10.76
N ASN A 434 -8.44 -20.64 9.48
CA ASN A 434 -9.59 -21.20 8.77
C ASN A 434 -10.86 -20.34 8.87
N LYS A 435 -10.68 -19.01 8.76
CA LYS A 435 -11.75 -17.99 8.83
C LYS A 435 -12.49 -17.93 10.20
N ILE A 436 -11.93 -18.54 11.25
CA ILE A 436 -12.50 -18.52 12.61
C ILE A 436 -11.45 -18.17 13.66
N PHE A 437 -11.90 -17.63 14.78
CA PHE A 437 -11.08 -17.45 15.97
C PHE A 437 -10.96 -18.80 16.71
N LYS A 438 -9.78 -19.41 16.66
CA LYS A 438 -9.47 -20.68 17.32
C LYS A 438 -9.27 -20.50 18.82
N ASP A 439 -8.41 -19.57 19.20
CA ASP A 439 -8.12 -19.24 20.58
C ASP A 439 -8.29 -17.74 20.79
N VAL A 440 -8.93 -17.34 21.88
CA VAL A 440 -9.09 -15.96 22.29
C VAL A 440 -8.89 -15.86 23.80
N LYS A 441 -8.10 -14.91 24.23
CA LYS A 441 -8.05 -14.44 25.60
C LYS A 441 -8.18 -12.92 25.56
N LEU A 442 -9.28 -12.40 26.08
CA LEU A 442 -9.54 -10.97 26.12
C LEU A 442 -9.92 -10.60 27.55
N ASN A 443 -9.23 -9.62 28.12
CA ASN A 443 -9.58 -8.98 29.37
C ASN A 443 -9.83 -7.50 29.08
N ALA A 444 -10.91 -6.95 29.61
CA ALA A 444 -11.26 -5.55 29.42
C ALA A 444 -12.03 -5.03 30.64
N LYS A 445 -12.27 -3.72 30.64
CA LYS A 445 -13.15 -3.08 31.57
C LYS A 445 -14.36 -2.49 30.85
N LEU A 446 -15.53 -2.67 31.39
CA LEU A 446 -16.70 -1.90 31.06
C LEU A 446 -16.58 -0.52 31.74
N ASN A 447 -17.43 0.40 31.40
CA ASN A 447 -17.44 1.71 32.06
C ASN A 447 -17.33 1.56 33.61
N ASN A 448 -16.71 2.51 34.29
CA ASN A 448 -16.52 2.49 35.74
C ASN A 448 -15.76 1.30 36.34
N GLU A 449 -14.82 0.73 35.56
CA GLU A 449 -13.90 -0.30 36.05
C GLU A 449 -14.47 -1.71 36.22
N LYS A 450 -15.74 -1.96 35.86
CA LYS A 450 -16.34 -3.29 35.86
C LYS A 450 -15.61 -4.22 34.89
N ILE A 451 -15.36 -5.46 35.33
CA ILE A 451 -14.54 -6.42 34.58
C ILE A 451 -15.38 -7.14 33.53
N PHE A 452 -14.77 -7.38 32.39
CA PHE A 452 -15.27 -8.21 31.30
C PHE A 452 -14.15 -9.11 30.78
N ASP A 453 -14.36 -10.39 30.81
CA ASP A 453 -13.45 -11.41 30.28
C ASP A 453 -14.13 -12.25 29.21
N LEU A 454 -13.41 -12.54 28.12
CA LEU A 454 -13.84 -13.47 27.08
C LEU A 454 -12.70 -14.44 26.78
N ARG A 455 -13.00 -15.74 26.76
CA ARG A 455 -12.06 -16.79 26.41
C ARG A 455 -12.67 -17.73 25.40
N ILE A 456 -11.93 -18.04 24.35
CA ILE A 456 -12.21 -19.17 23.44
C ILE A 456 -11.00 -20.09 23.52
N LYS A 457 -11.21 -21.36 23.67
CA LYS A 457 -10.16 -22.37 23.70
C LYS A 457 -10.53 -23.51 22.74
N SER A 458 -9.63 -23.78 21.78
CA SER A 458 -9.80 -24.89 20.84
C SER A 458 -9.64 -26.26 21.52
N LYS A 459 -10.46 -27.18 21.09
CA LYS A 459 -10.36 -28.62 21.27
C LYS A 459 -10.36 -29.27 19.87
N GLU A 460 -10.26 -30.59 19.78
CA GLU A 460 -10.06 -31.28 18.48
C GLU A 460 -11.11 -30.90 17.43
N ASN A 461 -12.41 -30.98 17.75
CA ASN A 461 -13.53 -30.69 16.84
C ASN A 461 -14.52 -29.66 17.42
N SER A 462 -14.07 -28.85 18.36
CA SER A 462 -14.93 -27.88 19.03
C SER A 462 -14.11 -26.71 19.60
N ARG A 463 -14.79 -25.64 19.98
CA ARG A 463 -14.18 -24.52 20.70
C ARG A 463 -15.05 -24.14 21.88
N GLU A 464 -14.49 -24.18 23.07
CA GLU A 464 -15.15 -23.76 24.29
C GLU A 464 -15.11 -22.23 24.39
N LEU A 465 -16.28 -21.60 24.61
CA LEU A 465 -16.44 -20.15 24.84
C LEU A 465 -16.86 -19.90 26.29
N ILE A 466 -16.14 -19.02 26.97
CA ILE A 466 -16.52 -18.53 28.30
C ILE A 466 -16.51 -16.98 28.25
N ILE A 467 -17.63 -16.40 28.68
CA ILE A 467 -17.73 -14.94 28.86
C ILE A 467 -18.18 -14.67 30.29
N THR A 468 -17.50 -13.79 30.99
CA THR A 468 -17.85 -13.35 32.34
C THR A 468 -17.86 -11.86 32.47
N SER A 469 -18.80 -11.32 33.25
CA SER A 469 -18.80 -9.93 33.67
C SER A 469 -19.37 -9.76 35.07
N ASP A 470 -18.80 -8.85 35.83
CA ASP A 470 -19.28 -8.45 37.17
C ASP A 470 -20.41 -7.41 37.16
N ASP A 471 -20.87 -7.03 35.94
CA ASP A 471 -22.06 -6.21 35.73
C ASP A 471 -22.80 -6.63 34.46
N ALA A 472 -23.79 -7.53 34.65
CA ALA A 472 -24.60 -8.06 33.56
C ALA A 472 -25.34 -6.97 32.77
N GLY A 473 -25.95 -6.02 33.48
CA GLY A 473 -26.71 -4.95 32.85
C GLY A 473 -25.84 -4.04 31.99
N LEU A 474 -24.67 -3.67 32.50
CA LEU A 474 -23.72 -2.84 31.75
C LEU A 474 -23.13 -3.60 30.56
N PHE A 475 -22.78 -4.90 30.71
CA PHE A 475 -22.32 -5.77 29.64
C PHE A 475 -23.35 -5.83 28.50
N LEU A 476 -24.58 -6.20 28.78
CA LEU A 476 -25.65 -6.30 27.79
C LEU A 476 -25.94 -4.99 27.08
N LYS A 477 -25.84 -3.85 27.80
CA LYS A 477 -25.99 -2.50 27.24
C LYS A 477 -24.83 -2.09 26.37
N THR A 478 -23.60 -2.42 26.76
CA THR A 478 -22.37 -2.08 26.00
C THR A 478 -22.34 -2.78 24.65
N PHE A 479 -22.77 -4.04 24.60
CA PHE A 479 -22.83 -4.78 23.34
C PHE A 479 -24.17 -4.68 22.60
N ASN A 480 -25.03 -3.74 23.01
CA ASN A 480 -26.36 -3.49 22.43
C ASN A 480 -27.29 -4.71 22.39
N ILE A 481 -27.10 -5.65 23.34
CA ILE A 481 -27.92 -6.86 23.45
C ILE A 481 -29.22 -6.55 24.17
N ASN A 482 -29.17 -5.85 25.30
CA ASN A 482 -30.34 -5.44 26.09
C ASN A 482 -30.07 -4.11 26.80
N LYS A 483 -30.98 -3.15 26.66
CA LYS A 483 -30.87 -1.82 27.25
C LYS A 483 -31.51 -1.69 28.65
N SER A 484 -32.25 -2.70 29.06
CA SER A 484 -33.10 -2.68 30.26
C SER A 484 -32.45 -3.29 31.50
N GLY A 485 -31.30 -3.95 31.36
CA GLY A 485 -30.58 -4.54 32.50
C GLY A 485 -29.76 -3.50 33.28
N LYS A 486 -29.65 -3.68 34.60
CA LYS A 486 -28.81 -2.93 35.52
C LYS A 486 -28.24 -3.86 36.56
N GLU A 487 -26.91 -3.75 36.83
CA GLU A 487 -26.20 -4.56 37.82
C GLU A 487 -26.19 -6.05 37.48
N GLY A 488 -25.80 -6.91 38.41
CA GLY A 488 -25.81 -8.35 38.32
C GLY A 488 -24.54 -8.97 37.77
N GLU A 489 -24.36 -10.24 37.97
CA GLU A 489 -23.25 -11.04 37.41
C GLU A 489 -23.70 -11.72 36.11
N PHE A 490 -22.82 -11.77 35.12
CA PHE A 490 -23.07 -12.47 33.85
C PHE A 490 -22.04 -13.57 33.61
N ILE A 491 -22.51 -14.76 33.29
CA ILE A 491 -21.68 -15.90 32.91
C ILE A 491 -22.31 -16.60 31.71
N LEU A 492 -21.52 -16.74 30.62
CA LEU A 492 -21.89 -17.56 29.47
C LEU A 492 -20.86 -18.67 29.31
N HIS A 493 -21.36 -19.90 29.17
CA HIS A 493 -20.58 -21.06 28.75
C HIS A 493 -21.15 -21.57 27.43
N GLY A 494 -20.30 -21.78 26.44
CA GLY A 494 -20.71 -22.27 25.14
C GLY A 494 -19.68 -23.18 24.51
N ASN A 495 -20.13 -24.00 23.55
CA ASN A 495 -19.28 -24.81 22.71
C ASN A 495 -19.69 -24.62 21.26
N TYR A 496 -18.73 -24.23 20.44
CA TYR A 496 -18.88 -24.27 18.98
C TYR A 496 -18.70 -25.71 18.51
N ASP A 497 -19.53 -26.16 17.59
CA ASP A 497 -19.34 -27.41 16.86
C ASP A 497 -18.57 -27.13 15.58
N ASP A 498 -17.29 -27.48 15.55
CA ASP A 498 -16.41 -27.27 14.40
C ASP A 498 -16.46 -28.47 13.41
N THR A 499 -17.34 -29.46 13.62
CA THR A 499 -17.60 -30.49 12.62
C THR A 499 -18.57 -30.03 11.54
N GLU A 500 -19.36 -28.99 11.80
CA GLU A 500 -20.26 -28.36 10.86
C GLU A 500 -19.59 -27.08 10.27
N GLU A 501 -19.79 -26.85 9.00
CA GLU A 501 -19.22 -25.66 8.29
C GLU A 501 -19.76 -24.33 8.84
N SER A 502 -21.00 -24.32 9.33
CA SER A 502 -21.63 -23.15 9.94
C SER A 502 -21.12 -22.83 11.36
N HIS A 503 -20.38 -23.75 11.98
CA HIS A 503 -19.86 -23.66 13.37
C HIS A 503 -20.91 -23.22 14.40
N PRO A 504 -22.02 -23.93 14.57
CA PRO A 504 -23.07 -23.53 15.49
C PRO A 504 -22.55 -23.44 16.92
N LEU A 505 -23.00 -22.41 17.66
CA LEU A 505 -22.69 -22.23 19.07
C LEU A 505 -23.84 -22.74 19.93
N ASN A 506 -23.60 -23.82 20.67
CA ASN A 506 -24.47 -24.28 21.76
C ASN A 506 -24.04 -23.60 23.06
N ALA A 507 -24.90 -22.78 23.66
CA ALA A 507 -24.52 -22.00 24.83
C ALA A 507 -25.57 -21.96 25.92
N SER A 508 -25.09 -21.76 27.15
CA SER A 508 -25.90 -21.44 28.30
C SER A 508 -25.44 -20.12 28.95
N VAL A 509 -26.42 -19.32 29.33
CA VAL A 509 -26.20 -18.06 30.06
C VAL A 509 -26.78 -18.16 31.45
N THR A 510 -26.06 -17.71 32.44
CA THR A 510 -26.54 -17.47 33.78
C THR A 510 -26.31 -16.01 34.17
N ILE A 511 -27.39 -15.33 34.59
CA ILE A 511 -27.31 -13.98 35.15
C ILE A 511 -27.85 -14.08 36.59
N ARG A 512 -27.16 -13.41 37.54
CA ARG A 512 -27.55 -13.30 38.94
C ARG A 512 -27.74 -11.85 39.36
N ASP A 513 -28.76 -11.62 40.17
CA ASP A 513 -29.04 -10.36 40.86
C ASP A 513 -29.08 -9.11 39.94
N MET A 514 -29.70 -9.28 38.77
CA MET A 514 -29.89 -8.18 37.80
C MET A 514 -31.24 -7.50 38.03
N ARG A 515 -31.28 -6.19 37.90
CA ARG A 515 -32.53 -5.41 37.89
C ARG A 515 -32.97 -5.08 36.48
N LEU A 516 -34.24 -5.25 36.16
CA LEU A 516 -34.84 -4.82 34.91
C LEU A 516 -35.50 -3.45 35.12
N ILE A 517 -35.00 -2.45 34.37
CA ILE A 517 -35.49 -1.07 34.37
C ILE A 517 -35.90 -0.67 32.95
N LYS A 518 -36.98 0.14 32.84
CA LYS A 518 -37.44 0.65 31.54
C LYS A 518 -37.54 -0.43 30.45
N ALA A 519 -38.08 -1.60 30.80
CA ALA A 519 -38.24 -2.76 29.92
C ALA A 519 -39.62 -2.70 29.19
N PRO A 520 -39.72 -2.09 27.99
CA PRO A 520 -41.01 -1.80 27.35
C PRO A 520 -41.78 -3.04 27.00
N THR A 521 -41.13 -4.08 26.49
CA THR A 521 -41.78 -5.35 26.12
C THR A 521 -42.34 -6.08 27.37
N LEU A 522 -41.55 -6.08 28.47
CA LEU A 522 -42.04 -6.63 29.74
C LEU A 522 -43.19 -5.80 30.30
N ALA A 523 -43.11 -4.48 30.20
CA ALA A 523 -44.21 -3.59 30.65
C ALA A 523 -45.50 -3.87 29.86
N LYS A 524 -45.43 -4.08 28.55
CA LYS A 524 -46.58 -4.49 27.72
C LYS A 524 -47.19 -5.83 28.21
N ILE A 525 -46.33 -6.86 28.47
CA ILE A 525 -46.78 -8.16 29.00
C ILE A 525 -47.47 -7.98 30.35
N LEU A 526 -46.85 -7.25 31.29
CA LEU A 526 -47.40 -7.05 32.65
C LEU A 526 -48.73 -6.27 32.63
N ASN A 527 -48.87 -5.26 31.76
CA ASN A 527 -50.09 -4.51 31.60
C ASN A 527 -51.21 -5.37 31.02
N LEU A 528 -50.95 -6.12 29.95
CA LEU A 528 -51.95 -7.02 29.34
C LEU A 528 -52.34 -8.17 30.26
N ALA A 529 -51.45 -8.63 31.11
CA ALA A 529 -51.71 -9.62 32.16
C ALA A 529 -52.38 -9.05 33.40
N SER A 530 -52.61 -7.73 33.47
CA SER A 530 -53.13 -7.00 34.64
C SER A 530 -52.32 -7.22 35.94
N ILE A 531 -50.99 -7.36 35.78
CA ILE A 531 -50.06 -7.56 36.91
C ILE A 531 -49.59 -6.17 37.40
N GLY A 532 -49.99 -5.79 38.59
CA GLY A 532 -49.86 -4.40 39.13
C GLY A 532 -48.46 -3.92 39.47
N ILE A 533 -47.37 -4.60 39.07
CA ILE A 533 -45.98 -4.24 39.39
C ILE A 533 -45.26 -3.40 38.31
N VAL A 534 -45.98 -2.95 37.31
CA VAL A 534 -45.40 -2.19 36.18
C VAL A 534 -44.69 -0.90 36.67
N SER A 535 -45.20 -0.27 37.71
CA SER A 535 -44.60 0.93 38.32
C SER A 535 -43.18 0.68 38.85
N ALA A 536 -42.82 -0.53 39.23
CA ALA A 536 -41.47 -0.87 39.66
C ALA A 536 -40.44 -0.72 38.53
N LEU A 537 -40.82 -0.92 37.24
CA LEU A 537 -39.96 -0.76 36.09
C LEU A 537 -39.53 0.71 35.86
N SER A 538 -40.29 1.68 36.36
CA SER A 538 -40.00 3.12 36.29
C SER A 538 -39.22 3.63 37.51
N GLY A 539 -39.13 2.83 38.60
CA GLY A 539 -38.43 3.15 39.84
C GLY A 539 -37.14 2.34 40.00
N GLU A 540 -37.05 1.59 41.09
CA GLU A 540 -35.85 0.80 41.43
C GLU A 540 -35.59 -0.37 40.48
N GLY A 541 -36.56 -0.75 39.67
CA GLY A 541 -36.53 -1.90 38.76
C GLY A 541 -37.02 -3.17 39.43
N ILE A 542 -37.33 -4.16 38.59
CA ILE A 542 -37.74 -5.51 39.01
C ILE A 542 -36.49 -6.35 39.20
N LEU A 543 -36.25 -6.85 40.40
CA LEU A 543 -35.10 -7.71 40.70
C LEU A 543 -35.32 -9.10 40.10
N ILE A 544 -34.33 -9.58 39.36
CA ILE A 544 -34.20 -10.94 38.86
C ILE A 544 -33.03 -11.59 39.61
N ASN A 545 -33.31 -12.45 40.58
CA ASN A 545 -32.29 -13.14 41.35
C ASN A 545 -31.47 -14.08 40.48
N LYS A 546 -32.14 -14.80 39.55
CA LYS A 546 -31.46 -15.71 38.64
C LYS A 546 -32.21 -15.82 37.32
N LEU A 547 -31.44 -15.75 36.25
CA LEU A 547 -31.86 -16.05 34.89
C LEU A 547 -30.96 -17.16 34.35
N LYS A 548 -31.54 -18.18 33.76
CA LYS A 548 -30.85 -19.22 32.98
C LYS A 548 -31.43 -19.25 31.58
N SER A 549 -30.55 -19.32 30.59
CA SER A 549 -30.96 -19.48 29.19
C SER A 549 -30.05 -20.49 28.51
N GLU A 550 -30.65 -21.35 27.68
CA GLU A 550 -29.95 -22.31 26.83
C GLU A 550 -30.38 -22.05 25.38
N PHE A 551 -29.41 -21.89 24.48
CA PHE A 551 -29.70 -21.57 23.09
C PHE A 551 -28.66 -22.13 22.13
N VAL A 552 -29.05 -22.22 20.86
CA VAL A 552 -28.15 -22.46 19.73
C VAL A 552 -28.11 -21.22 18.88
N LEU A 553 -26.93 -20.72 18.62
CA LEU A 553 -26.72 -19.62 17.65
C LEU A 553 -26.07 -20.19 16.39
N ASN A 554 -26.79 -20.13 15.27
CA ASN A 554 -26.31 -20.59 13.98
C ASN A 554 -26.73 -19.62 12.90
N GLU A 555 -25.75 -19.12 12.08
CA GLU A 555 -25.96 -18.23 10.92
C GLU A 555 -26.85 -17.00 11.18
N GLY A 556 -26.74 -16.43 12.37
CA GLY A 556 -27.53 -15.26 12.78
C GLY A 556 -28.94 -15.58 13.29
N VAL A 557 -29.27 -16.86 13.44
CA VAL A 557 -30.50 -17.31 14.10
C VAL A 557 -30.16 -17.81 15.49
N LEU A 558 -30.72 -17.18 16.52
CA LEU A 558 -30.65 -17.61 17.91
C LEU A 558 -31.90 -18.42 18.22
N ASP A 559 -31.76 -19.73 18.34
CA ASP A 559 -32.84 -20.68 18.74
C ASP A 559 -32.81 -20.85 20.26
N LEU A 560 -33.77 -20.23 20.92
CA LEU A 560 -33.88 -20.18 22.36
C LEU A 560 -34.66 -21.42 22.87
N ASN A 561 -33.91 -22.45 23.27
CA ASN A 561 -34.48 -23.70 23.73
C ASN A 561 -35.08 -23.59 25.14
N LYS A 562 -34.46 -22.77 25.97
CA LYS A 562 -34.85 -22.55 27.35
C LYS A 562 -34.44 -21.18 27.81
N TYR A 563 -35.36 -20.43 28.36
CA TYR A 563 -35.11 -19.16 29.03
C TYR A 563 -36.03 -19.10 30.27
N GLU A 564 -35.43 -19.05 31.44
CA GLU A 564 -36.16 -19.03 32.71
C GLU A 564 -35.53 -17.95 33.59
N ALA A 565 -36.38 -17.06 34.12
CA ALA A 565 -35.95 -16.00 35.03
C ALA A 565 -36.91 -15.90 36.20
N TYR A 566 -36.36 -15.68 37.37
CA TYR A 566 -37.16 -15.50 38.58
C TYR A 566 -36.57 -14.43 39.51
N GLY A 567 -37.45 -13.73 40.19
CA GLY A 567 -37.19 -12.78 41.25
C GLY A 567 -38.29 -12.82 42.32
N PRO A 568 -38.22 -11.91 43.32
CA PRO A 568 -39.22 -11.88 44.39
C PRO A 568 -40.63 -11.54 43.91
N ASP A 569 -40.76 -10.81 42.79
CA ASP A 569 -42.04 -10.31 42.31
C ASP A 569 -42.62 -11.10 41.16
N ILE A 570 -41.75 -11.60 40.23
CA ILE A 570 -42.14 -12.31 39.02
C ILE A 570 -41.20 -13.46 38.67
N GLY A 571 -41.76 -14.43 37.96
CA GLY A 571 -40.99 -15.41 37.19
C GLY A 571 -41.51 -15.46 35.76
N PHE A 572 -40.64 -15.71 34.79
CA PHE A 572 -41.04 -15.86 33.42
C PHE A 572 -40.13 -16.82 32.64
N SER A 573 -40.70 -17.41 31.60
CA SER A 573 -40.00 -18.30 30.69
C SER A 573 -40.25 -17.91 29.24
N ASN A 574 -39.30 -18.21 28.37
CA ASN A 574 -39.43 -18.02 26.94
C ASN A 574 -38.80 -19.20 26.18
N GLN A 575 -39.28 -19.43 24.97
CA GLN A 575 -38.70 -20.29 23.95
C GLN A 575 -39.05 -19.73 22.57
N GLY A 576 -38.29 -20.08 21.53
CA GLY A 576 -38.52 -19.62 20.16
C GLY A 576 -37.29 -19.08 19.50
N LYS A 577 -37.43 -18.22 18.51
CA LYS A 577 -36.32 -17.80 17.66
C LYS A 577 -36.19 -16.29 17.59
N ILE A 578 -34.92 -15.85 17.51
CA ILE A 578 -34.54 -14.45 17.22
C ILE A 578 -33.68 -14.47 15.97
N TYR A 579 -34.10 -13.72 14.96
CA TYR A 579 -33.44 -13.63 13.66
C TYR A 579 -32.60 -12.32 13.62
N LEU A 580 -31.36 -12.38 14.07
CA LEU A 580 -30.48 -11.23 14.26
C LEU A 580 -30.20 -10.45 12.96
N ARG A 581 -30.15 -11.15 11.81
CA ARG A 581 -29.94 -10.52 10.50
C ARG A 581 -31.17 -9.83 9.92
N LYS A 582 -32.37 -10.19 10.39
CA LYS A 582 -33.67 -9.65 9.95
C LYS A 582 -34.25 -8.65 10.93
N ASP A 583 -33.64 -8.48 12.09
CA ASP A 583 -34.19 -7.75 13.23
C ASP A 583 -35.61 -8.22 13.62
N GLU A 584 -35.86 -9.54 13.59
CA GLU A 584 -37.13 -10.14 13.88
C GLU A 584 -37.06 -11.07 15.09
N ILE A 585 -38.17 -11.18 15.80
CA ILE A 585 -38.36 -12.05 17.00
C ILE A 585 -39.65 -12.86 16.87
N ASP A 586 -39.60 -14.12 17.29
CA ASP A 586 -40.75 -15.02 17.41
C ASP A 586 -40.60 -15.89 18.66
N LEU A 587 -41.12 -15.40 19.75
CA LEU A 587 -41.02 -16.06 21.06
C LEU A 587 -42.39 -16.31 21.64
N GLU A 588 -42.49 -17.44 22.32
CA GLU A 588 -43.59 -17.76 23.22
C GLU A 588 -43.11 -17.94 24.65
N GLY A 589 -43.95 -17.62 25.61
CA GLY A 589 -43.54 -17.70 26.98
C GLY A 589 -44.71 -17.68 27.98
N ALA A 590 -44.36 -17.78 29.25
CA ALA A 590 -45.30 -17.63 30.34
C ALA A 590 -44.72 -16.73 31.44
N ILE A 591 -45.59 -15.93 32.07
CA ILE A 591 -45.26 -15.07 33.23
C ILE A 591 -46.08 -15.50 34.43
N ILE A 592 -45.43 -15.54 35.59
CA ILE A 592 -46.00 -15.98 36.88
C ILE A 592 -45.76 -14.90 37.93
N PRO A 593 -46.82 -14.33 38.54
CA PRO A 593 -46.68 -13.42 39.69
C PRO A 593 -46.18 -14.18 40.92
N MET A 594 -44.99 -13.89 41.44
CA MET A 594 -44.38 -14.65 42.55
C MET A 594 -44.95 -14.23 43.92
N VAL A 595 -45.55 -13.07 44.06
CA VAL A 595 -46.26 -12.66 45.26
C VAL A 595 -47.38 -13.61 45.62
N THR A 596 -48.07 -14.17 44.63
CA THR A 596 -49.13 -15.17 44.81
C THR A 596 -48.53 -16.48 45.29
N LEU A 597 -47.38 -16.88 44.79
CA LEU A 597 -46.64 -18.09 45.16
C LEU A 597 -46.12 -18.03 46.59
N ASN A 598 -45.51 -16.90 46.98
CA ASN A 598 -44.99 -16.72 48.37
C ASN A 598 -46.08 -16.81 49.43
N LYS A 599 -47.30 -16.35 49.16
CA LYS A 599 -48.43 -16.52 50.03
C LYS A 599 -48.89 -18.03 50.15
N ILE A 600 -48.77 -18.79 49.08
CA ILE A 600 -49.11 -20.21 49.03
C ILE A 600 -47.99 -21.03 49.65
N ILE A 601 -46.73 -20.74 49.41
CA ILE A 601 -45.57 -21.46 49.97
C ILE A 601 -45.44 -21.23 51.50
N GLY A 602 -45.67 -19.98 51.95
CA GLY A 602 -45.64 -19.66 53.38
C GLY A 602 -46.74 -20.31 54.21
N ALA A 603 -47.80 -20.77 53.58
CA ALA A 603 -48.93 -21.41 54.25
C ALA A 603 -48.82 -22.95 54.33
N ILE A 604 -47.73 -23.59 53.78
CA ILE A 604 -47.68 -25.08 53.69
C ILE A 604 -46.30 -25.64 54.06
N PRO A 605 -46.27 -26.52 55.11
CA PRO A 605 -45.00 -27.11 55.55
C PRO A 605 -44.36 -28.17 54.64
N VAL A 606 -45.02 -28.60 53.55
CA VAL A 606 -44.55 -29.73 52.73
C VAL A 606 -44.88 -29.53 51.25
N LEU A 607 -43.88 -29.09 50.49
CA LEU A 607 -43.91 -28.84 49.02
C LEU A 607 -44.39 -30.03 48.18
N GLY A 608 -44.31 -31.28 48.69
CA GLY A 608 -44.69 -32.48 47.96
C GLY A 608 -46.19 -32.68 47.77
N LYS A 609 -47.05 -32.11 48.62
CA LYS A 609 -48.51 -32.26 48.55
C LYS A 609 -49.23 -31.20 47.69
N ILE A 610 -48.61 -30.12 47.36
CA ILE A 610 -49.20 -29.06 46.50
C ILE A 610 -49.24 -29.50 45.04
N LEU A 611 -48.30 -30.30 44.62
CA LEU A 611 -48.15 -30.74 43.23
C LEU A 611 -49.19 -31.85 42.85
N THR A 612 -49.91 -32.37 43.81
CA THR A 612 -50.81 -33.48 43.58
C THR A 612 -52.30 -33.18 43.79
N ASN A 613 -52.70 -32.00 44.22
CA ASN A 613 -54.08 -31.65 44.50
C ASN A 613 -54.69 -30.69 43.44
N GLU A 614 -55.64 -31.21 42.70
CA GLU A 614 -56.23 -30.65 41.45
C GLU A 614 -56.99 -29.30 41.58
N ARG A 615 -57.02 -28.64 42.74
CA ARG A 615 -57.92 -27.49 42.94
C ARG A 615 -57.33 -26.14 43.29
N LYS A 616 -55.98 -25.96 43.27
CA LYS A 616 -55.38 -24.65 43.45
C LYS A 616 -54.30 -24.41 42.34
N GLY A 617 -54.75 -24.12 41.12
CA GLY A 617 -53.88 -23.78 40.03
C GLY A 617 -53.05 -22.49 40.32
N ILE A 618 -51.80 -22.53 39.96
CA ILE A 618 -50.94 -21.30 39.95
C ILE A 618 -51.38 -20.46 38.78
N TRP A 619 -51.70 -19.18 39.04
CA TRP A 619 -52.06 -18.22 38.02
C TRP A 619 -50.81 -17.90 37.16
N SER A 620 -50.91 -18.15 35.86
CA SER A 620 -49.89 -17.79 34.88
C SER A 620 -50.56 -17.23 33.62
N PHE A 621 -49.82 -16.42 32.93
CA PHE A 621 -50.25 -15.82 31.68
C PHE A 621 -49.31 -16.25 30.57
N ALA A 622 -49.82 -16.93 29.55
CA ALA A 622 -49.06 -17.20 28.35
C ALA A 622 -49.01 -15.93 27.49
N TYR A 623 -47.89 -15.72 26.87
CA TYR A 623 -47.71 -14.59 25.93
C TYR A 623 -46.90 -15.02 24.70
N THR A 624 -47.07 -14.27 23.63
CA THR A 624 -46.23 -14.33 22.44
C THR A 624 -45.66 -12.97 22.18
N VAL A 625 -44.39 -12.94 21.66
CA VAL A 625 -43.66 -11.73 21.25
C VAL A 625 -43.19 -11.95 19.83
N THR A 626 -43.73 -11.22 18.87
CA THR A 626 -43.46 -11.43 17.44
C THR A 626 -43.18 -10.12 16.72
N GLY A 627 -42.51 -10.20 15.56
CA GLY A 627 -42.27 -9.05 14.68
C GLY A 627 -40.89 -8.39 14.88
N ASN A 628 -40.77 -7.09 14.74
CA ASN A 628 -39.52 -6.38 14.82
C ASN A 628 -38.94 -6.35 16.24
N LEU A 629 -37.62 -6.53 16.37
CA LEU A 629 -36.92 -6.58 17.66
C LEU A 629 -37.06 -5.29 18.50
N ASP A 630 -37.06 -4.11 17.84
CA ASP A 630 -37.15 -2.82 18.55
C ASP A 630 -38.58 -2.54 19.02
N GLU A 631 -39.60 -2.91 18.22
CA GLU A 631 -41.03 -2.69 18.51
C GLU A 631 -41.89 -3.94 18.31
N PRO A 632 -41.70 -4.99 19.13
CA PRO A 632 -42.42 -6.23 18.92
C PRO A 632 -43.90 -6.11 19.27
N GLU A 633 -44.72 -6.93 18.57
CA GLU A 633 -46.12 -7.18 18.92
C GLU A 633 -46.18 -8.16 20.09
N VAL A 634 -46.97 -7.84 21.10
CA VAL A 634 -47.19 -8.70 22.29
C VAL A 634 -48.66 -9.09 22.40
N LYS A 635 -48.89 -10.37 22.51
CA LYS A 635 -50.23 -10.95 22.83
C LYS A 635 -50.17 -11.72 24.13
N VAL A 636 -51.15 -11.57 25.02
CA VAL A 636 -51.24 -12.25 26.28
C VAL A 636 -52.56 -12.97 26.39
N ASN A 637 -52.50 -14.26 26.71
CA ASN A 637 -53.68 -15.11 26.93
C ASN A 637 -53.70 -15.65 28.37
N PRO A 638 -54.74 -15.43 29.15
CA PRO A 638 -54.85 -16.01 30.49
C PRO A 638 -55.01 -17.54 30.38
N ILE A 639 -54.05 -18.26 30.89
CA ILE A 639 -54.13 -19.73 30.97
C ILE A 639 -54.73 -20.11 32.30
N LYS A 640 -55.88 -20.80 32.24
CA LYS A 640 -56.57 -21.26 33.48
C LYS A 640 -55.83 -22.38 34.20
N THR A 641 -54.92 -23.12 33.57
CA THR A 641 -54.15 -24.19 34.19
C THR A 641 -52.83 -24.42 33.48
N ILE A 642 -51.72 -24.30 34.22
CA ILE A 642 -50.38 -24.71 33.71
C ILE A 642 -50.25 -26.22 33.90
N THR A 643 -49.70 -26.94 32.91
CA THR A 643 -49.41 -28.36 33.04
C THR A 643 -48.41 -28.61 34.15
N PRO A 644 -48.59 -29.73 34.96
CA PRO A 644 -47.69 -30.09 36.05
C PRO A 644 -46.21 -30.18 35.61
N GLY A 645 -45.94 -30.54 34.37
CA GLY A 645 -44.59 -30.61 33.79
C GLY A 645 -43.89 -29.25 33.61
N PHE A 646 -44.63 -28.21 33.24
CA PHE A 646 -44.09 -26.84 33.14
C PHE A 646 -43.70 -26.29 34.52
N ILE A 647 -44.58 -26.53 35.54
CA ILE A 647 -44.32 -26.12 36.93
C ILE A 647 -43.13 -26.89 37.52
N GLN A 648 -43.01 -28.19 37.26
CA GLN A 648 -41.86 -28.99 37.69
C GLN A 648 -40.55 -28.52 37.07
N LYS A 649 -40.52 -28.17 35.77
CA LYS A 649 -39.36 -27.59 35.09
C LYS A 649 -38.99 -26.22 35.70
N PHE A 650 -39.97 -25.36 35.89
CA PHE A 650 -39.78 -24.04 36.50
C PHE A 650 -39.18 -24.10 37.91
N PHE A 651 -39.68 -25.00 38.74
CA PHE A 651 -39.19 -25.19 40.11
C PHE A 651 -37.92 -26.05 40.22
N SER A 652 -37.48 -26.72 39.18
CA SER A 652 -36.20 -27.43 39.19
C SER A 652 -35.01 -26.50 39.40
N ILE A 653 -35.14 -25.24 39.00
CA ILE A 653 -34.16 -24.20 39.22
C ILE A 653 -33.88 -23.97 40.71
N PHE A 654 -34.92 -24.05 41.56
CA PHE A 654 -34.82 -23.89 43.02
C PHE A 654 -34.20 -25.08 43.76
N LYS A 655 -34.24 -26.30 43.17
CA LYS A 655 -33.68 -27.51 43.81
C LYS A 655 -32.16 -27.57 43.69
N THR A 656 -31.61 -27.04 42.60
CA THR A 656 -30.15 -27.05 42.33
C THR A 656 -29.36 -26.14 43.28
N GLU A 657 -29.94 -25.05 43.78
CA GLU A 657 -29.28 -24.14 44.73
C GLU A 657 -28.96 -24.71 46.10
N LYS A 658 -29.79 -25.66 46.58
CA LYS A 658 -29.52 -26.34 47.88
C LYS A 658 -28.34 -27.33 47.81
N GLN A 659 -27.98 -27.77 46.63
CA GLN A 659 -26.80 -28.63 46.40
C GLN A 659 -25.52 -27.83 46.16
N GLU A 660 -25.59 -26.67 45.46
CA GLU A 660 -24.42 -25.82 45.24
C GLU A 660 -23.93 -25.07 46.50
N LYS A 661 -24.81 -24.84 47.50
CA LYS A 661 -24.39 -24.26 48.80
C LYS A 661 -23.87 -25.32 49.80
N LYS A 662 -23.83 -26.60 49.46
CA LYS A 662 -23.32 -27.72 50.29
C LYS A 662 -21.99 -28.32 49.81
N ASN A 663 -21.47 -27.84 48.67
CA ASN A 663 -20.10 -28.09 48.20
C ASN A 663 -19.37 -26.73 48.10
#